data_94984ba798427b52db04b55bd8c9cbd4
#
_entry.id   94984ba798427b52db04b55bd8c9cbd4
#
_cell.length_a   1.000
_cell.length_b   1.000
_cell.length_c   1.000
_cell.angle_alpha   90.00
_cell.angle_beta   90.00
_cell.angle_gamma   90.00
#
_symmetry.space_group_name_H-M   'P 1'
#
loop_
_entity.id
_entity.type
_entity.pdbx_description
1 polymer ?
#
loop_
_entity_poly.entity_id
_entity_poly.type
_entity_poly.pdbx_seq_one_letter_code
_entity_poly.pdbx_strand_id
1 'polypeptide(L)'
;MSRFLSILLLPALGALAQSASPSFDYIVAGAGPAGIIVAERLAESGASVILLERGNASTYSSGGRDVLPWNSTLTQYDVPGVRHYIKSSFADTSEYCTDTAGNAGCILGGGTMVNQLAFIPPQPRDFDDKWPVGWKWNDVAGAAGRTYSRNPGTTNPSADGVHYDQTSYDVFADFFKTQGYTAADAIAEPNLKHDVYSHAPYNVKEGLVAGPVLTYLPLAQALPNFKLQLHTKVIRAIRNGSAVSGVEVEVDGQRQIINVNAGGRVILASGVFSTPRILYNSGIGPEDQLQIVADSTTTNVTLPPSSDWINLPVGQGIKDHLIVTLNFNTTEPVDFLDTPYFINPAVNITDMYNHGNGVLTQGYQRFTFWTSNTTSDGSTRFFQGTCYASGQNAVSMKLYLTHGITSSGAIGITASGNTVYTVKPYQTTAEDKYAIASFIDNLLVQTRKPDSVLIYAGASTDTGASLSKVYTGGSHWVSTAKMGTDDGRVNNGTSVVDLDTKVYGTDNLFVVDASMHPDLPTGNLQAAVQIVAEAAAAKILALPKKISSSSQSTSLTSSSSGKTSSVDTTSSTYVQSSSSVATTLATSIYVSSTSSVITSASSTSSSSTPNPTNPTCPLSNSTTFTAKSGAVFLIECYLDRAGHDMASVDVPTNRIADCINKCDVLPGCVDISMSGTACYMKSVVGDRIVQSKYIRGARLISKAPSA
;
A
#
# COMPACT_ATOMS: atom_id res chain seq x y z
N MET A 1 -42.32 -64.14 -46.22
CA MET A 1 -40.91 -63.77 -46.47
C MET A 1 -40.75 -62.31 -46.23
N SER A 2 -40.33 -61.92 -45.00
CA SER A 2 -40.09 -60.52 -44.62
C SER A 2 -38.64 -60.44 -44.15
N ARG A 3 -37.82 -59.64 -44.85
CA ARG A 3 -36.42 -59.43 -44.51
C ARG A 3 -36.30 -58.26 -43.54
N PHE A 4 -35.85 -58.51 -42.33
CA PHE A 4 -35.44 -57.49 -41.38
C PHE A 4 -34.04 -57.00 -41.74
N LEU A 5 -33.95 -55.69 -41.96
CA LEU A 5 -32.69 -54.96 -42.12
C LEU A 5 -32.24 -54.40 -40.77
N SER A 6 -31.22 -54.98 -40.18
CA SER A 6 -30.61 -54.47 -38.93
C SER A 6 -29.64 -53.32 -39.29
N ILE A 7 -29.99 -52.09 -38.87
CA ILE A 7 -29.10 -50.95 -38.93
C ILE A 7 -28.23 -50.94 -37.66
N LEU A 8 -26.93 -51.15 -37.82
CA LEU A 8 -25.92 -50.96 -36.76
C LEU A 8 -25.71 -49.43 -36.60
N LEU A 9 -26.18 -48.86 -35.48
CA LEU A 9 -25.73 -47.55 -35.04
C LEU A 9 -24.38 -47.70 -34.33
N LEU A 10 -23.31 -47.18 -34.95
CA LEU A 10 -22.04 -46.93 -34.25
C LEU A 10 -22.21 -45.69 -33.37
N PRO A 11 -21.84 -45.75 -32.08
CA PRO A 11 -21.75 -44.55 -31.27
C PRO A 11 -20.54 -43.72 -31.73
N ALA A 12 -20.80 -42.51 -32.20
CA ALA A 12 -19.75 -41.51 -32.38
C ALA A 12 -19.19 -41.14 -30.99
N LEU A 13 -17.99 -41.58 -30.68
CA LEU A 13 -17.21 -41.04 -29.56
C LEU A 13 -16.90 -39.58 -29.93
N GLY A 14 -17.69 -38.65 -29.41
CA GLY A 14 -17.35 -37.25 -29.36
C GLY A 14 -16.15 -37.10 -28.41
N ALA A 15 -14.97 -36.85 -28.96
CA ALA A 15 -13.84 -36.39 -28.18
C ALA A 15 -14.25 -35.05 -27.55
N LEU A 16 -14.53 -35.04 -26.25
CA LEU A 16 -14.61 -33.82 -25.46
C LEU A 16 -13.26 -33.15 -25.58
N ALA A 17 -13.18 -32.09 -26.37
CA ALA A 17 -12.04 -31.20 -26.40
C ALA A 17 -11.88 -30.66 -24.99
N GLN A 18 -10.90 -31.14 -24.26
CA GLN A 18 -10.53 -30.63 -22.96
C GLN A 18 -10.12 -29.17 -23.18
N SER A 19 -10.97 -28.23 -22.78
CA SER A 19 -10.64 -26.81 -22.88
C SER A 19 -9.33 -26.59 -22.15
N ALA A 20 -8.35 -26.02 -22.85
CA ALA A 20 -7.06 -25.71 -22.25
C ALA A 20 -7.30 -24.82 -21.02
N SER A 21 -6.67 -25.17 -19.91
CA SER A 21 -6.74 -24.33 -18.69
C SER A 21 -6.31 -22.90 -19.00
N PRO A 22 -7.02 -21.89 -18.48
CA PRO A 22 -6.69 -20.49 -18.76
C PRO A 22 -5.26 -20.17 -18.33
N SER A 23 -4.56 -19.37 -19.12
CA SER A 23 -3.19 -18.94 -18.83
C SER A 23 -3.03 -17.42 -18.95
N PHE A 24 -2.17 -16.85 -18.12
CA PHE A 24 -1.95 -15.41 -18.00
C PHE A 24 -0.46 -15.09 -17.87
N ASP A 25 -0.06 -13.87 -18.26
CA ASP A 25 1.31 -13.39 -18.02
C ASP A 25 1.56 -13.18 -16.52
N TYR A 26 0.53 -12.76 -15.80
CA TYR A 26 0.59 -12.59 -14.35
C TYR A 26 -0.66 -13.15 -13.66
N ILE A 27 -0.41 -13.91 -12.59
CA ILE A 27 -1.44 -14.34 -11.65
C ILE A 27 -1.18 -13.62 -10.33
N VAL A 28 -2.14 -12.82 -9.87
CA VAL A 28 -2.06 -12.12 -8.58
C VAL A 28 -3.01 -12.80 -7.61
N ALA A 29 -2.48 -13.34 -6.53
CA ALA A 29 -3.23 -14.10 -5.51
C ALA A 29 -3.57 -13.21 -4.31
N GLY A 30 -4.82 -12.80 -4.20
CA GLY A 30 -5.37 -11.91 -3.17
C GLY A 30 -5.65 -10.49 -3.71
N ALA A 31 -6.90 -10.06 -3.62
CA ALA A 31 -7.35 -8.73 -4.01
C ALA A 31 -7.46 -7.78 -2.81
N GLY A 32 -6.49 -7.81 -1.89
CA GLY A 32 -6.23 -6.78 -0.90
C GLY A 32 -5.64 -5.51 -1.55
N PRO A 33 -5.32 -4.46 -0.78
CA PRO A 33 -4.85 -3.20 -1.34
C PRO A 33 -3.61 -3.35 -2.22
N ALA A 34 -2.65 -4.16 -1.82
CA ALA A 34 -1.44 -4.39 -2.60
C ALA A 34 -1.73 -5.16 -3.90
N GLY A 35 -2.53 -6.23 -3.82
CA GLY A 35 -2.87 -7.05 -4.98
C GLY A 35 -3.62 -6.28 -6.07
N ILE A 36 -4.58 -5.42 -5.69
CA ILE A 36 -5.31 -4.57 -6.63
C ILE A 36 -4.36 -3.60 -7.34
N ILE A 37 -3.47 -2.92 -6.59
CA ILE A 37 -2.50 -1.97 -7.14
C ILE A 37 -1.55 -2.68 -8.12
N VAL A 38 -0.95 -3.80 -7.70
CA VAL A 38 -0.03 -4.55 -8.54
C VAL A 38 -0.71 -5.06 -9.80
N ALA A 39 -1.92 -5.63 -9.68
CA ALA A 39 -2.66 -6.15 -10.82
C ALA A 39 -3.03 -5.06 -11.84
N GLU A 40 -3.45 -3.88 -11.37
CA GLU A 40 -3.71 -2.72 -12.22
C GLU A 40 -2.44 -2.28 -12.95
N ARG A 41 -1.33 -2.08 -12.23
CA ARG A 41 -0.06 -1.65 -12.82
C ARG A 41 0.49 -2.64 -13.85
N LEU A 42 0.35 -3.94 -13.59
CA LEU A 42 0.76 -4.99 -14.52
C LEU A 42 -0.16 -5.02 -15.76
N ALA A 43 -1.47 -4.85 -15.60
CA ALA A 43 -2.42 -4.81 -16.70
C ALA A 43 -2.24 -3.54 -17.56
N GLU A 44 -1.95 -2.39 -16.95
CA GLU A 44 -1.63 -1.13 -17.65
C GLU A 44 -0.41 -1.28 -18.59
N SER A 45 0.53 -2.17 -18.25
CA SER A 45 1.68 -2.48 -19.13
C SER A 45 1.32 -3.27 -20.39
N GLY A 46 0.05 -3.67 -20.56
CA GLY A 46 -0.45 -4.49 -21.67
C GLY A 46 -0.35 -6.00 -21.44
N ALA A 47 0.15 -6.46 -20.29
CA ALA A 47 0.23 -7.88 -19.96
C ALA A 47 -1.14 -8.46 -19.62
N SER A 48 -1.39 -9.73 -19.90
CA SER A 48 -2.60 -10.44 -19.47
C SER A 48 -2.50 -10.76 -17.97
N VAL A 49 -3.46 -10.26 -17.18
CA VAL A 49 -3.46 -10.36 -15.72
C VAL A 49 -4.77 -10.95 -15.21
N ILE A 50 -4.66 -11.91 -14.29
CA ILE A 50 -5.79 -12.35 -13.47
C ILE A 50 -5.52 -12.03 -12.01
N LEU A 51 -6.50 -11.36 -11.38
CA LEU A 51 -6.55 -11.07 -9.95
C LEU A 51 -7.55 -12.01 -9.29
N LEU A 52 -7.10 -12.79 -8.31
CA LEU A 52 -7.88 -13.81 -7.62
C LEU A 52 -8.22 -13.36 -6.20
N GLU A 53 -9.50 -13.43 -5.85
CA GLU A 53 -9.99 -13.12 -4.50
C GLU A 53 -10.89 -14.24 -3.98
N ARG A 54 -10.65 -14.66 -2.73
CA ARG A 54 -11.45 -15.72 -2.11
C ARG A 54 -12.85 -15.26 -1.63
N GLY A 55 -12.97 -13.97 -1.30
CA GLY A 55 -14.17 -13.38 -0.74
C GLY A 55 -15.15 -12.81 -1.76
N ASN A 56 -16.18 -12.18 -1.23
CA ASN A 56 -17.24 -11.49 -1.96
C ASN A 56 -16.77 -10.12 -2.48
N ALA A 57 -17.56 -9.52 -3.36
CA ALA A 57 -17.47 -8.08 -3.65
C ALA A 57 -17.84 -7.27 -2.39
N SER A 58 -17.23 -6.10 -2.22
CA SER A 58 -17.42 -5.26 -1.02
C SER A 58 -18.37 -4.09 -1.27
N THR A 59 -17.91 -3.08 -2.00
CA THR A 59 -18.68 -1.86 -2.29
C THR A 59 -19.77 -2.11 -3.33
N TYR A 60 -20.78 -1.28 -3.35
CA TYR A 60 -21.85 -1.36 -4.37
C TYR A 60 -21.28 -1.27 -5.78
N SER A 61 -20.36 -0.34 -6.02
CA SER A 61 -19.70 -0.14 -7.32
C SER A 61 -18.85 -1.34 -7.76
N SER A 62 -18.30 -2.11 -6.82
CA SER A 62 -17.52 -3.31 -7.12
C SER A 62 -18.36 -4.59 -7.25
N GLY A 63 -19.67 -4.51 -7.08
CA GLY A 63 -20.60 -5.63 -7.20
C GLY A 63 -21.25 -6.09 -5.89
N GLY A 64 -20.94 -5.47 -4.74
CA GLY A 64 -21.62 -5.70 -3.47
C GLY A 64 -23.10 -5.39 -3.56
N ARG A 65 -23.96 -6.20 -2.92
CA ARG A 65 -25.43 -6.05 -2.98
C ARG A 65 -26.12 -6.07 -1.61
N ASP A 66 -25.36 -6.26 -0.53
CA ASP A 66 -25.85 -6.05 0.84
C ASP A 66 -25.91 -4.55 1.11
N VAL A 67 -27.01 -3.94 0.65
CA VAL A 67 -27.19 -2.49 0.74
C VAL A 67 -27.72 -2.07 2.10
N LEU A 68 -27.41 -0.85 2.50
CA LEU A 68 -27.87 -0.26 3.74
C LEU A 68 -29.39 -0.06 3.73
N PRO A 69 -30.09 -0.26 4.86
CA PRO A 69 -31.54 -0.13 4.93
C PRO A 69 -32.09 1.22 4.47
N TRP A 70 -31.28 2.26 4.57
CA TRP A 70 -31.63 3.65 4.24
C TRP A 70 -31.08 4.10 2.86
N ASN A 71 -30.30 3.24 2.16
CA ASN A 71 -29.76 3.58 0.82
C ASN A 71 -29.57 2.32 -0.04
N SER A 72 -30.30 2.21 -1.14
CA SER A 72 -30.31 1.05 -2.05
C SER A 72 -29.09 0.93 -2.98
N THR A 73 -28.18 1.90 -2.94
CA THR A 73 -26.97 1.96 -3.80
C THR A 73 -25.67 2.04 -3.04
N LEU A 74 -25.71 1.87 -1.72
CA LEU A 74 -24.55 1.85 -0.84
C LEU A 74 -24.56 0.62 0.05
N THR A 75 -23.42 -0.02 0.20
CA THR A 75 -23.19 -1.09 1.17
C THR A 75 -22.59 -0.53 2.44
N GLN A 76 -22.50 -1.37 3.48
CA GLN A 76 -21.76 -1.04 4.71
C GLN A 76 -20.28 -0.69 4.48
N TYR A 77 -19.73 -1.05 3.32
CA TYR A 77 -18.34 -0.79 2.93
C TYR A 77 -18.14 0.54 2.21
N ASP A 78 -19.21 1.18 1.77
CA ASP A 78 -19.17 2.45 1.05
C ASP A 78 -19.14 3.66 1.99
N VAL A 79 -19.81 3.59 3.15
CA VAL A 79 -20.07 4.72 4.04
C VAL A 79 -19.06 4.84 5.17
N PRO A 80 -18.26 5.94 5.23
CA PRO A 80 -17.21 6.09 6.25
C PRO A 80 -17.72 6.00 7.69
N GLY A 81 -18.83 6.66 8.04
CA GLY A 81 -19.41 6.68 9.38
C GLY A 81 -19.89 5.32 9.87
N VAL A 82 -20.22 4.40 8.96
CA VAL A 82 -20.69 3.05 9.29
C VAL A 82 -19.54 2.10 9.65
N ARG A 83 -18.31 2.40 9.24
CA ARG A 83 -17.15 1.51 9.34
C ARG A 83 -16.85 0.96 10.73
N HIS A 84 -17.02 1.76 11.75
CA HIS A 84 -16.78 1.33 13.14
C HIS A 84 -17.75 0.22 13.59
N TYR A 85 -18.93 0.20 13.02
CA TYR A 85 -20.06 -0.64 13.44
C TYR A 85 -20.24 -1.91 12.61
N ILE A 86 -19.46 -2.14 11.57
CA ILE A 86 -19.62 -3.32 10.69
C ILE A 86 -19.69 -4.61 11.49
N LYS A 87 -18.68 -4.86 12.33
CA LYS A 87 -18.59 -6.12 13.09
C LYS A 87 -19.67 -6.29 14.15
N SER A 88 -20.17 -5.19 14.71
CA SER A 88 -21.14 -5.23 15.82
C SER A 88 -22.60 -5.16 15.39
N SER A 89 -22.88 -4.65 14.20
CA SER A 89 -24.23 -4.24 13.82
C SER A 89 -24.77 -4.90 12.55
N PHE A 90 -23.90 -5.56 11.78
CA PHE A 90 -24.34 -6.30 10.59
C PHE A 90 -24.20 -7.80 10.85
N ALA A 91 -25.23 -8.56 10.49
CA ALA A 91 -25.32 -10.00 10.82
C ALA A 91 -24.32 -10.85 10.03
N ASP A 92 -23.99 -10.44 8.79
CA ASP A 92 -23.02 -11.14 7.97
C ASP A 92 -21.61 -10.61 8.26
N THR A 93 -20.77 -11.48 8.83
CA THR A 93 -19.34 -11.23 9.08
C THR A 93 -18.46 -12.19 8.29
N SER A 94 -18.98 -12.74 7.20
CA SER A 94 -18.24 -13.66 6.29
C SER A 94 -17.01 -13.00 5.66
N GLU A 95 -16.93 -11.68 5.68
CA GLU A 95 -15.77 -10.90 5.24
C GLU A 95 -14.52 -11.05 6.12
N TYR A 96 -14.66 -11.64 7.32
CA TYR A 96 -13.51 -11.96 8.16
C TYR A 96 -13.03 -13.40 7.93
N CYS A 97 -11.73 -13.55 7.74
CA CYS A 97 -11.13 -14.87 7.60
C CYS A 97 -11.26 -15.67 8.91
N THR A 98 -11.68 -16.91 8.81
CA THR A 98 -11.83 -17.82 9.95
C THR A 98 -10.65 -18.80 10.10
N ASP A 99 -9.76 -18.84 9.11
CA ASP A 99 -8.63 -19.76 8.99
C ASP A 99 -7.26 -19.08 9.16
N THR A 100 -7.25 -17.90 9.81
CA THR A 100 -6.06 -17.08 10.06
C THR A 100 -5.86 -16.80 11.55
N ALA A 101 -4.60 -16.59 11.95
CA ALA A 101 -4.23 -16.31 13.34
C ALA A 101 -4.81 -14.98 13.88
N GLY A 102 -5.18 -14.06 13.03
CA GLY A 102 -5.76 -12.76 13.38
C GLY A 102 -6.91 -12.37 12.46
N ASN A 103 -7.61 -11.29 12.80
CA ASN A 103 -8.76 -10.78 12.03
C ASN A 103 -8.29 -10.19 10.68
N ALA A 104 -8.20 -11.01 9.65
CA ALA A 104 -7.90 -10.56 8.29
C ALA A 104 -9.19 -10.40 7.47
N GLY A 105 -9.19 -9.50 6.50
CA GLY A 105 -10.31 -9.35 5.56
C GLY A 105 -10.24 -10.40 4.46
N CYS A 106 -11.31 -11.20 4.34
CA CYS A 106 -11.54 -12.17 3.26
C CYS A 106 -12.64 -11.66 2.33
N ILE A 107 -12.40 -10.50 1.75
CA ILE A 107 -13.32 -9.74 0.90
C ILE A 107 -12.51 -8.93 -0.12
N LEU A 108 -13.08 -8.59 -1.24
CA LEU A 108 -12.48 -7.69 -2.23
C LEU A 108 -12.08 -6.36 -1.57
N GLY A 109 -10.78 -6.02 -1.64
CA GLY A 109 -10.18 -4.90 -0.91
C GLY A 109 -9.49 -5.30 0.39
N GLY A 110 -9.71 -6.53 0.88
CA GLY A 110 -9.03 -7.08 2.05
C GLY A 110 -9.13 -6.19 3.28
N GLY A 111 -8.00 -5.97 3.96
CA GLY A 111 -7.93 -5.15 5.18
C GLY A 111 -8.45 -3.73 5.04
N THR A 112 -8.46 -3.13 3.83
CA THR A 112 -8.99 -1.78 3.63
C THR A 112 -10.51 -1.73 3.72
N MET A 113 -11.20 -2.87 3.62
CA MET A 113 -12.66 -2.94 3.74
C MET A 113 -13.13 -3.25 5.18
N VAL A 114 -12.24 -3.67 6.06
CA VAL A 114 -12.58 -4.03 7.46
C VAL A 114 -11.83 -3.20 8.51
N ASN A 115 -11.08 -2.19 8.11
CA ASN A 115 -10.34 -1.28 8.99
C ASN A 115 -11.18 -0.08 9.47
N GLN A 116 -10.57 0.78 10.29
CA GLN A 116 -11.19 2.00 10.84
C GLN A 116 -10.80 3.28 10.05
N LEU A 117 -10.46 3.15 8.78
CA LEU A 117 -10.19 4.22 7.81
C LEU A 117 -8.96 5.09 8.06
N ALA A 118 -8.17 4.88 9.10
CA ALA A 118 -6.98 5.71 9.32
C ALA A 118 -6.01 5.60 8.13
N PHE A 119 -5.71 6.74 7.50
CA PHE A 119 -4.77 6.85 6.39
C PHE A 119 -3.60 7.74 6.81
N ILE A 120 -2.54 7.10 7.29
CA ILE A 120 -1.37 7.80 7.82
C ILE A 120 -0.25 7.76 6.78
N PRO A 121 0.03 8.87 6.09
CA PRO A 121 1.19 8.94 5.22
C PRO A 121 2.47 8.69 6.03
N PRO A 122 3.33 7.77 5.61
CA PRO A 122 4.59 7.50 6.30
C PRO A 122 5.56 8.67 6.17
N GLN A 123 6.40 8.84 7.18
CA GLN A 123 7.55 9.74 7.14
C GLN A 123 8.76 9.01 6.49
N PRO A 124 9.77 9.73 5.97
CA PRO A 124 10.96 9.12 5.36
C PRO A 124 11.61 8.06 6.23
N ARG A 125 11.67 8.28 7.53
CA ARG A 125 12.28 7.38 8.50
C ARG A 125 11.63 5.98 8.54
N ASP A 126 10.34 5.87 8.23
CA ASP A 126 9.64 4.59 8.17
C ASP A 126 10.23 3.64 7.11
N PHE A 127 10.92 4.21 6.12
CA PHE A 127 11.68 3.47 5.12
C PHE A 127 13.19 3.49 5.39
N ASP A 128 13.74 4.63 5.84
CA ASP A 128 15.18 4.82 5.93
C ASP A 128 15.83 4.01 7.06
N ASP A 129 15.10 3.71 8.14
CA ASP A 129 15.66 3.00 9.29
C ASP A 129 15.90 1.50 8.99
N LYS A 130 14.92 0.79 8.43
CA LYS A 130 14.93 -0.69 8.36
C LYS A 130 14.81 -1.29 6.97
N TRP A 131 14.30 -0.58 5.99
CA TRP A 131 14.23 -1.10 4.64
C TRP A 131 15.63 -1.16 4.01
N PRO A 132 15.91 -2.13 3.15
CA PRO A 132 17.21 -2.22 2.47
C PRO A 132 17.43 -1.09 1.45
N VAL A 133 18.66 -0.93 1.00
CA VAL A 133 18.99 -0.04 -0.14
C VAL A 133 18.17 -0.43 -1.38
N GLY A 134 17.68 0.55 -2.10
CA GLY A 134 16.73 0.37 -3.21
C GLY A 134 15.25 0.38 -2.77
N TRP A 135 15.01 0.54 -1.43
CA TRP A 135 13.69 0.71 -0.82
C TRP A 135 13.66 1.83 0.23
N LYS A 136 14.70 2.67 0.27
CA LYS A 136 14.72 3.87 1.11
C LYS A 136 13.71 4.89 0.62
N TRP A 137 13.39 5.89 1.44
CA TRP A 137 12.38 6.88 1.06
C TRP A 137 12.61 7.48 -0.33
N ASN A 138 13.86 7.86 -0.63
CA ASN A 138 14.19 8.41 -1.95
C ASN A 138 13.91 7.43 -3.11
N ASP A 139 14.03 6.12 -2.88
CA ASP A 139 13.76 5.10 -3.88
C ASP A 139 12.24 4.92 -4.11
N VAL A 140 11.42 5.12 -3.07
CA VAL A 140 9.96 4.90 -3.11
C VAL A 140 9.13 6.18 -3.20
N ALA A 141 9.74 7.37 -3.08
CA ALA A 141 9.02 8.65 -3.10
C ALA A 141 8.21 8.87 -4.38
N GLY A 142 8.70 8.41 -5.55
CA GLY A 142 7.94 8.43 -6.80
C GLY A 142 6.69 7.54 -6.75
N ALA A 143 6.77 6.39 -6.10
CA ALA A 143 5.63 5.51 -5.86
C ALA A 143 4.63 6.14 -4.88
N ALA A 144 5.11 6.81 -3.82
CA ALA A 144 4.27 7.58 -2.91
C ALA A 144 3.50 8.68 -3.65
N GLY A 145 4.16 9.43 -4.53
CA GLY A 145 3.51 10.45 -5.36
C GLY A 145 2.38 9.87 -6.23
N ARG A 146 2.58 8.71 -6.86
CA ARG A 146 1.52 8.03 -7.63
C ARG A 146 0.38 7.54 -6.73
N THR A 147 0.68 6.97 -5.58
CA THR A 147 -0.33 6.55 -4.60
C THR A 147 -1.19 7.73 -4.17
N TYR A 148 -0.59 8.83 -3.76
CA TYR A 148 -1.34 10.00 -3.28
C TYR A 148 -2.12 10.73 -4.38
N SER A 149 -1.67 10.68 -5.64
CA SER A 149 -2.45 11.22 -6.76
C SER A 149 -3.77 10.49 -6.99
N ARG A 150 -3.83 9.20 -6.70
CA ARG A 150 -5.03 8.36 -6.85
C ARG A 150 -5.84 8.25 -5.55
N ASN A 151 -5.16 8.16 -4.43
CA ASN A 151 -5.72 7.98 -3.09
C ASN A 151 -5.06 8.91 -2.08
N PRO A 152 -5.44 10.21 -2.04
CA PRO A 152 -4.72 11.23 -1.27
C PRO A 152 -4.92 11.12 0.24
N GLY A 153 -6.04 10.55 0.72
CA GLY A 153 -6.50 10.69 2.09
C GLY A 153 -6.99 12.11 2.38
N THR A 154 -7.58 12.33 3.56
CA THR A 154 -8.07 13.64 3.96
C THR A 154 -8.23 13.76 5.48
N THR A 155 -7.91 14.91 6.04
CA THR A 155 -8.27 15.29 7.41
C THR A 155 -9.64 15.97 7.47
N ASN A 156 -10.19 16.37 6.31
CA ASN A 156 -11.50 17.01 6.19
C ASN A 156 -12.34 16.32 5.10
N PRO A 157 -13.12 15.28 5.45
CA PRO A 157 -13.83 14.44 4.49
C PRO A 157 -15.18 15.02 4.03
N SER A 158 -15.76 16.04 4.75
CA SER A 158 -17.03 16.64 4.40
C SER A 158 -16.87 17.70 3.32
N ALA A 159 -17.76 17.69 2.31
CA ALA A 159 -17.66 18.57 1.14
C ALA A 159 -17.86 20.05 1.47
N ASP A 160 -18.59 20.36 2.56
CA ASP A 160 -18.78 21.71 3.07
C ASP A 160 -17.60 22.26 3.87
N GLY A 161 -16.57 21.44 4.09
CA GLY A 161 -15.38 21.82 4.84
C GLY A 161 -15.58 21.83 6.36
N VAL A 162 -16.70 21.34 6.87
CA VAL A 162 -17.01 21.29 8.29
C VAL A 162 -16.54 19.97 8.91
N HIS A 163 -15.86 20.05 10.05
CA HIS A 163 -15.63 18.91 10.91
C HIS A 163 -16.82 18.75 11.86
N TYR A 164 -17.49 17.62 11.79
CA TYR A 164 -18.66 17.33 12.63
C TYR A 164 -18.26 16.58 13.89
N ASP A 165 -19.04 16.73 14.98
CA ASP A 165 -18.83 16.03 16.25
C ASP A 165 -17.43 16.36 16.84
N GLN A 166 -17.14 17.65 17.03
CA GLN A 166 -15.79 18.15 17.32
C GLN A 166 -15.45 18.28 18.81
N THR A 167 -16.41 18.27 19.71
CA THR A 167 -16.16 18.55 21.14
C THR A 167 -15.14 17.59 21.75
N SER A 168 -15.11 16.32 21.32
CA SER A 168 -14.06 15.39 21.75
C SER A 168 -12.67 15.75 21.18
N TYR A 169 -12.59 16.30 19.96
CA TYR A 169 -11.33 16.83 19.42
C TYR A 169 -10.83 18.01 20.26
N ASP A 170 -11.72 18.94 20.59
CA ASP A 170 -11.36 20.16 21.32
C ASP A 170 -10.78 19.82 22.70
N VAL A 171 -11.41 18.93 23.46
CA VAL A 171 -10.91 18.46 24.76
C VAL A 171 -9.53 17.85 24.68
N PHE A 172 -9.27 16.97 23.68
CA PHE A 172 -7.94 16.41 23.49
C PHE A 172 -6.93 17.46 23.03
N ALA A 173 -7.31 18.36 22.12
CA ALA A 173 -6.44 19.43 21.65
C ALA A 173 -6.01 20.34 22.80
N ASP A 174 -6.94 20.74 23.66
CA ASP A 174 -6.63 21.55 24.83
C ASP A 174 -5.72 20.84 25.81
N PHE A 175 -5.96 19.56 26.10
CA PHE A 175 -5.04 18.76 26.91
C PHE A 175 -3.63 18.71 26.30
N PHE A 176 -3.48 18.32 25.03
CA PHE A 176 -2.18 18.15 24.40
C PHE A 176 -1.43 19.48 24.21
N LYS A 177 -2.12 20.60 23.97
CA LYS A 177 -1.52 21.95 23.99
C LYS A 177 -0.82 22.24 25.33
N THR A 178 -1.45 21.88 26.46
CA THR A 178 -0.82 22.08 27.79
C THR A 178 0.42 21.24 28.00
N GLN A 179 0.58 20.16 27.21
CA GLN A 179 1.76 19.29 27.20
C GLN A 179 2.83 19.72 26.16
N GLY A 180 2.62 20.84 25.46
CA GLY A 180 3.58 21.38 24.48
C GLY A 180 3.40 20.82 23.06
N TYR A 181 2.35 20.05 22.78
CA TYR A 181 2.08 19.57 21.42
C TYR A 181 1.53 20.69 20.54
N THR A 182 1.82 20.62 19.26
CA THR A 182 1.35 21.58 18.24
C THR A 182 0.39 20.93 17.27
N ALA A 183 -0.57 21.73 16.77
CA ALA A 183 -1.47 21.27 15.72
C ALA A 183 -0.73 21.11 14.39
N ALA A 184 -1.03 20.05 13.63
CA ALA A 184 -0.51 19.78 12.30
C ALA A 184 -1.61 19.19 11.41
N ASP A 185 -1.49 19.30 10.10
CA ASP A 185 -2.29 18.52 9.17
C ASP A 185 -1.53 17.25 8.79
N ALA A 186 -1.97 16.11 9.29
CA ALA A 186 -1.29 14.82 9.09
C ALA A 186 -1.18 14.38 7.62
N ILE A 187 -2.00 14.94 6.72
CA ILE A 187 -1.92 14.68 5.27
C ILE A 187 -0.97 15.66 4.59
N ALA A 188 -1.06 16.94 4.91
CA ALA A 188 -0.24 18.00 4.31
C ALA A 188 1.20 17.98 4.85
N GLU A 189 1.36 17.60 6.13
CA GLU A 189 2.62 17.63 6.88
C GLU A 189 3.01 16.23 7.40
N PRO A 190 3.14 15.21 6.52
CA PRO A 190 3.30 13.81 6.89
C PRO A 190 4.57 13.52 7.70
N ASN A 191 5.56 14.41 7.65
CA ASN A 191 6.84 14.25 8.33
C ASN A 191 6.82 14.71 9.81
N LEU A 192 5.77 15.41 10.22
CA LEU A 192 5.60 15.84 11.61
C LEU A 192 5.01 14.68 12.42
N LYS A 193 5.85 13.96 13.18
CA LYS A 193 5.47 12.78 13.97
C LYS A 193 6.03 12.83 15.39
N HIS A 194 6.32 14.03 15.91
CA HIS A 194 6.82 14.23 17.27
C HIS A 194 6.15 15.44 17.89
N ASP A 195 5.46 15.25 19.03
CA ASP A 195 4.71 16.24 19.79
C ASP A 195 3.73 17.06 18.92
N VAL A 196 2.97 16.35 18.09
CA VAL A 196 1.97 16.94 17.21
C VAL A 196 0.63 16.21 17.33
N TYR A 197 -0.44 16.95 17.06
CA TYR A 197 -1.79 16.40 16.95
C TYR A 197 -2.50 16.93 15.70
N SER A 198 -3.52 16.19 15.27
CA SER A 198 -4.27 16.47 14.04
C SER A 198 -5.72 16.03 14.18
N HIS A 199 -6.61 16.57 13.36
CA HIS A 199 -7.82 15.85 13.01
C HIS A 199 -7.44 14.48 12.44
N ALA A 200 -8.28 13.47 12.70
CA ALA A 200 -7.97 12.12 12.24
C ALA A 200 -7.89 12.08 10.70
N PRO A 201 -6.78 11.59 10.13
CA PRO A 201 -6.65 11.43 8.68
C PRO A 201 -7.38 10.17 8.22
N TYR A 202 -8.29 10.32 7.26
CA TYR A 202 -9.16 9.27 6.76
C TYR A 202 -8.86 8.88 5.32
N ASN A 203 -9.06 7.60 5.04
CA ASN A 203 -9.10 7.06 3.68
C ASN A 203 -10.50 7.25 3.08
N VAL A 204 -10.83 8.49 2.78
CA VAL A 204 -12.14 8.92 2.26
C VAL A 204 -11.94 9.79 1.02
N LYS A 205 -12.79 9.60 0.03
CA LYS A 205 -12.84 10.41 -1.20
C LYS A 205 -14.29 10.63 -1.59
N GLU A 206 -14.69 11.88 -1.77
CA GLU A 206 -16.05 12.24 -2.23
C GLU A 206 -17.16 11.63 -1.36
N GLY A 207 -16.96 11.61 -0.03
CA GLY A 207 -17.92 11.05 0.92
C GLY A 207 -17.94 9.53 1.02
N LEU A 208 -17.17 8.81 0.18
CA LEU A 208 -17.09 7.36 0.17
C LEU A 208 -15.79 6.85 0.80
N VAL A 209 -15.83 5.62 1.29
CA VAL A 209 -14.60 4.91 1.68
C VAL A 209 -13.69 4.76 0.48
N ALA A 210 -12.50 5.35 0.57
CA ALA A 210 -11.49 5.29 -0.48
C ALA A 210 -10.61 4.04 -0.35
N GLY A 211 -9.57 3.98 -1.15
CA GLY A 211 -8.64 2.88 -1.25
C GLY A 211 -8.68 2.22 -2.61
N PRO A 212 -7.87 1.18 -2.83
CA PRO A 212 -7.69 0.62 -4.16
C PRO A 212 -8.95 0.08 -4.83
N VAL A 213 -9.98 -0.33 -4.07
CA VAL A 213 -11.27 -0.76 -4.66
C VAL A 213 -11.96 0.40 -5.39
N LEU A 214 -11.89 1.61 -4.84
CA LEU A 214 -12.49 2.81 -5.46
C LEU A 214 -11.55 3.46 -6.49
N THR A 215 -10.22 3.40 -6.26
CA THR A 215 -9.28 4.28 -6.97
C THR A 215 -8.40 3.57 -8.00
N TYR A 216 -8.19 2.25 -7.91
CA TYR A 216 -7.37 1.46 -8.84
C TYR A 216 -8.18 0.39 -9.58
N LEU A 217 -9.07 -0.32 -8.87
CA LEU A 217 -9.81 -1.43 -9.48
C LEU A 217 -10.63 -1.02 -10.71
N PRO A 218 -11.34 0.13 -10.74
CA PRO A 218 -12.06 0.55 -11.94
C PRO A 218 -11.14 0.80 -13.14
N LEU A 219 -9.91 1.26 -12.91
CA LEU A 219 -8.90 1.45 -13.96
C LEU A 219 -8.47 0.10 -14.54
N ALA A 220 -8.21 -0.89 -13.67
CA ALA A 220 -7.88 -2.24 -14.11
C ALA A 220 -9.04 -2.88 -14.90
N GLN A 221 -10.27 -2.77 -14.41
CA GLN A 221 -11.46 -3.34 -15.04
C GLN A 221 -11.79 -2.73 -16.40
N ALA A 222 -11.33 -1.51 -16.69
CA ALA A 222 -11.45 -0.88 -17.99
C ALA A 222 -10.50 -1.47 -19.05
N LEU A 223 -9.52 -2.28 -18.65
CA LEU A 223 -8.53 -2.87 -19.53
C LEU A 223 -8.97 -4.27 -20.01
N PRO A 224 -8.93 -4.56 -21.33
CA PRO A 224 -9.41 -5.83 -21.88
C PRO A 224 -8.53 -7.04 -21.51
N ASN A 225 -7.31 -6.80 -21.07
CA ASN A 225 -6.32 -7.80 -20.66
C ASN A 225 -6.32 -8.07 -19.14
N PHE A 226 -7.26 -7.49 -18.39
CA PHE A 226 -7.46 -7.72 -16.97
C PHE A 226 -8.67 -8.59 -16.69
N LYS A 227 -8.54 -9.51 -15.74
CA LYS A 227 -9.64 -10.32 -15.21
C LYS A 227 -9.62 -10.33 -13.68
N LEU A 228 -10.75 -9.99 -13.06
CA LEU A 228 -11.00 -10.25 -11.64
C LEU A 228 -11.83 -11.54 -11.51
N GLN A 229 -11.43 -12.42 -10.60
CA GLN A 229 -12.19 -13.63 -10.27
C GLN A 229 -12.35 -13.72 -8.74
N LEU A 230 -13.58 -13.52 -8.29
CA LEU A 230 -14.00 -13.67 -6.89
C LEU A 230 -14.26 -15.14 -6.54
N HIS A 231 -14.54 -15.45 -5.27
CA HIS A 231 -14.83 -16.79 -4.75
C HIS A 231 -13.74 -17.81 -5.11
N THR A 232 -12.50 -17.34 -5.26
CA THR A 232 -11.38 -18.14 -5.73
C THR A 232 -10.24 -18.11 -4.73
N LYS A 233 -10.16 -19.17 -3.91
CA LYS A 233 -9.12 -19.30 -2.89
C LYS A 233 -7.87 -19.92 -3.51
N VAL A 234 -6.76 -19.19 -3.53
CA VAL A 234 -5.45 -19.75 -3.92
C VAL A 234 -4.96 -20.66 -2.80
N ILE A 235 -4.63 -21.89 -3.15
CA ILE A 235 -4.18 -22.93 -2.22
C ILE A 235 -2.66 -23.02 -2.18
N ARG A 236 -2.02 -23.09 -3.34
CA ARG A 236 -0.55 -23.18 -3.49
C ARG A 236 -0.09 -22.71 -4.85
N ALA A 237 1.18 -22.37 -4.97
CA ALA A 237 1.89 -22.28 -6.24
C ALA A 237 2.30 -23.68 -6.69
N ILE A 238 2.09 -24.00 -7.96
CA ILE A 238 2.51 -25.26 -8.58
C ILE A 238 3.92 -25.06 -9.13
N ARG A 239 4.88 -25.78 -8.60
CA ARG A 239 6.28 -25.64 -9.00
C ARG A 239 6.96 -26.97 -9.33
N ASN A 240 7.96 -26.89 -10.18
CA ASN A 240 8.93 -27.95 -10.44
C ASN A 240 10.32 -27.34 -10.23
N GLY A 241 11.01 -27.76 -9.17
CA GLY A 241 12.22 -27.09 -8.70
C GLY A 241 11.97 -25.62 -8.39
N SER A 242 12.69 -24.70 -9.04
CA SER A 242 12.56 -23.25 -8.88
C SER A 242 11.45 -22.61 -9.72
N ALA A 243 11.01 -23.27 -10.79
CA ALA A 243 10.04 -22.73 -11.74
C ALA A 243 8.60 -22.97 -11.29
N VAL A 244 7.78 -21.89 -11.26
CA VAL A 244 6.34 -21.93 -10.98
C VAL A 244 5.58 -21.90 -12.30
N SER A 245 4.72 -22.91 -12.50
CA SER A 245 3.90 -23.08 -13.72
C SER A 245 2.49 -22.48 -13.59
N GLY A 246 2.05 -22.18 -12.38
CA GLY A 246 0.71 -21.66 -12.11
C GLY A 246 0.34 -21.75 -10.63
N VAL A 247 -0.95 -21.65 -10.36
CA VAL A 247 -1.52 -21.81 -9.02
C VAL A 247 -2.63 -22.86 -9.01
N GLU A 248 -2.72 -23.61 -7.91
CA GLU A 248 -3.90 -24.41 -7.59
C GLU A 248 -4.86 -23.52 -6.79
N VAL A 249 -6.09 -23.49 -7.25
CA VAL A 249 -7.18 -22.72 -6.64
C VAL A 249 -8.34 -23.60 -6.23
N GLU A 250 -9.13 -23.14 -5.30
CA GLU A 250 -10.43 -23.75 -4.93
C GLU A 250 -11.54 -22.76 -5.27
N VAL A 251 -12.49 -23.24 -6.07
CA VAL A 251 -13.71 -22.54 -6.48
C VAL A 251 -14.89 -23.46 -6.19
N ASP A 252 -15.84 -23.02 -5.38
CA ASP A 252 -17.01 -23.82 -4.98
C ASP A 252 -16.66 -25.23 -4.47
N GLY A 253 -15.58 -25.32 -3.67
CA GLY A 253 -15.07 -26.57 -3.12
C GLY A 253 -14.36 -27.47 -4.14
N GLN A 254 -14.16 -27.05 -5.38
CA GLN A 254 -13.47 -27.80 -6.43
C GLN A 254 -12.08 -27.24 -6.68
N ARG A 255 -11.08 -28.12 -6.81
CA ARG A 255 -9.70 -27.77 -7.15
C ARG A 255 -9.55 -27.57 -8.65
N GLN A 256 -8.90 -26.46 -9.02
CA GLN A 256 -8.62 -26.09 -10.40
C GLN A 256 -7.18 -25.56 -10.52
N ILE A 257 -6.64 -25.55 -11.73
CA ILE A 257 -5.31 -25.02 -12.02
C ILE A 257 -5.45 -23.83 -12.97
N ILE A 258 -4.82 -22.73 -12.60
CA ILE A 258 -4.63 -21.56 -13.48
C ILE A 258 -3.14 -21.47 -13.78
N ASN A 259 -2.78 -21.49 -15.06
CA ASN A 259 -1.39 -21.54 -15.51
C ASN A 259 -0.83 -20.13 -15.80
N VAL A 260 0.49 -19.97 -15.66
CA VAL A 260 1.18 -18.82 -16.24
C VAL A 260 1.66 -19.14 -17.66
N ASN A 261 1.68 -18.10 -18.52
CA ASN A 261 2.29 -18.16 -19.83
C ASN A 261 3.81 -18.41 -19.72
N ALA A 262 4.46 -18.80 -20.81
CA ALA A 262 5.92 -18.90 -20.83
C ALA A 262 6.57 -17.56 -20.46
N GLY A 263 7.42 -17.57 -19.42
CA GLY A 263 7.99 -16.35 -18.82
C GLY A 263 7.05 -15.57 -17.93
N GLY A 264 5.85 -16.09 -17.65
CA GLY A 264 4.88 -15.47 -16.73
C GLY A 264 5.27 -15.60 -15.26
N ARG A 265 4.59 -14.85 -14.39
CA ARG A 265 4.92 -14.70 -12.97
C ARG A 265 3.69 -14.87 -12.09
N VAL A 266 3.92 -15.40 -10.88
CA VAL A 266 2.91 -15.47 -9.82
C VAL A 266 3.28 -14.47 -8.73
N ILE A 267 2.33 -13.63 -8.31
CA ILE A 267 2.47 -12.66 -7.24
C ILE A 267 1.54 -13.03 -6.09
N LEU A 268 2.09 -13.32 -4.92
CA LEU A 268 1.33 -13.54 -3.71
C LEU A 268 1.07 -12.19 -3.04
N ALA A 269 -0.19 -11.86 -2.86
CA ALA A 269 -0.69 -10.63 -2.24
C ALA A 269 -1.83 -10.92 -1.24
N SER A 270 -1.78 -12.11 -0.63
CA SER A 270 -2.85 -12.65 0.22
C SER A 270 -2.76 -12.22 1.68
N GLY A 271 -1.81 -11.34 2.01
CA GLY A 271 -1.62 -10.78 3.34
C GLY A 271 -0.82 -11.68 4.29
N VAL A 272 -0.49 -11.12 5.44
CA VAL A 272 0.49 -11.61 6.42
C VAL A 272 0.24 -13.04 6.92
N PHE A 273 -1.00 -13.50 6.90
CA PHE A 273 -1.36 -14.86 7.34
C PHE A 273 -1.55 -15.83 6.16
N SER A 274 -2.19 -15.39 5.09
CA SER A 274 -2.49 -16.29 3.97
C SER A 274 -1.33 -16.48 3.00
N THR A 275 -0.47 -15.48 2.81
CA THR A 275 0.76 -15.62 2.00
C THR A 275 1.71 -16.68 2.56
N PRO A 276 2.05 -16.71 3.87
CA PRO A 276 2.80 -17.83 4.45
C PRO A 276 2.13 -19.19 4.27
N ARG A 277 0.82 -19.28 4.45
CA ARG A 277 0.08 -20.53 4.21
C ARG A 277 0.24 -21.03 2.78
N ILE A 278 0.13 -20.14 1.78
CA ILE A 278 0.34 -20.51 0.37
C ILE A 278 1.78 -20.97 0.15
N LEU A 279 2.76 -20.32 0.78
CA LEU A 279 4.17 -20.71 0.71
C LEU A 279 4.38 -22.11 1.33
N TYR A 280 3.87 -22.37 2.54
CA TYR A 280 3.93 -23.71 3.16
C TYR A 280 3.31 -24.78 2.28
N ASN A 281 2.13 -24.52 1.74
CA ASN A 281 1.43 -25.43 0.82
C ASN A 281 2.17 -25.64 -0.50
N SER A 282 3.15 -24.77 -0.82
CA SER A 282 4.02 -24.89 -2.01
C SER A 282 5.36 -25.57 -1.73
N GLY A 283 5.58 -26.06 -0.51
CA GLY A 283 6.85 -26.64 -0.07
C GLY A 283 7.94 -25.58 0.12
N ILE A 284 7.57 -24.38 0.61
CA ILE A 284 8.46 -23.26 0.89
C ILE A 284 8.23 -22.79 2.33
N GLY A 285 9.22 -22.96 3.20
CA GLY A 285 9.13 -22.60 4.61
C GLY A 285 10.04 -23.42 5.50
N PRO A 286 9.98 -23.25 6.83
CA PRO A 286 10.71 -24.10 7.77
C PRO A 286 10.28 -25.55 7.65
N GLU A 287 11.23 -26.48 7.75
CA GLU A 287 11.01 -27.91 7.55
C GLU A 287 9.93 -28.49 8.47
N ASP A 288 9.89 -28.07 9.74
CA ASP A 288 8.88 -28.49 10.72
C ASP A 288 7.46 -28.08 10.28
N GLN A 289 7.29 -26.90 9.67
CA GLN A 289 5.99 -26.44 9.16
C GLN A 289 5.61 -27.17 7.87
N LEU A 290 6.57 -27.47 7.01
CA LEU A 290 6.35 -28.27 5.79
C LEU A 290 5.95 -29.70 6.11
N GLN A 291 6.54 -30.28 7.17
CA GLN A 291 6.19 -31.60 7.63
C GLN A 291 4.73 -31.67 8.13
N ILE A 292 4.24 -30.62 8.83
CA ILE A 292 2.81 -30.53 9.25
C ILE A 292 1.88 -30.57 8.02
N VAL A 293 2.24 -29.88 6.94
CA VAL A 293 1.45 -29.89 5.70
C VAL A 293 1.54 -31.26 5.01
N ALA A 294 2.73 -31.86 4.95
CA ALA A 294 2.94 -33.18 4.32
C ALA A 294 2.17 -34.30 5.02
N ASP A 295 2.10 -34.26 6.36
CA ASP A 295 1.39 -35.24 7.19
C ASP A 295 -0.12 -34.99 7.27
N SER A 296 -0.61 -33.86 6.75
CA SER A 296 -2.02 -33.51 6.83
C SER A 296 -2.89 -34.42 5.98
N THR A 297 -3.93 -34.99 6.60
CA THR A 297 -4.96 -35.78 5.93
C THR A 297 -6.23 -34.99 5.64
N THR A 298 -6.27 -33.70 6.03
CA THR A 298 -7.48 -32.86 5.96
C THR A 298 -7.43 -31.80 4.88
N THR A 299 -6.24 -31.33 4.48
CA THR A 299 -6.10 -30.21 3.55
C THR A 299 -6.09 -30.62 2.07
N ASN A 300 -5.90 -31.92 1.79
CA ASN A 300 -5.72 -32.43 0.41
C ASN A 300 -4.65 -31.66 -0.39
N VAL A 301 -3.58 -31.20 0.29
CA VAL A 301 -2.43 -30.55 -0.32
C VAL A 301 -1.33 -31.58 -0.51
N THR A 302 -0.86 -31.74 -1.74
CA THR A 302 0.31 -32.58 -2.04
C THR A 302 1.52 -31.68 -2.25
N LEU A 303 2.50 -31.78 -1.36
CA LEU A 303 3.77 -31.06 -1.50
C LEU A 303 4.64 -31.70 -2.59
N PRO A 304 5.60 -30.96 -3.16
CA PRO A 304 6.68 -31.57 -3.93
C PRO A 304 7.50 -32.54 -3.06
N PRO A 305 8.31 -33.45 -3.64
CA PRO A 305 9.23 -34.28 -2.87
C PRO A 305 10.05 -33.45 -1.88
N SER A 306 10.36 -34.00 -0.71
CA SER A 306 11.10 -33.27 0.34
C SER A 306 12.48 -32.79 -0.11
N SER A 307 13.12 -33.45 -1.07
CA SER A 307 14.36 -33.00 -1.70
C SER A 307 14.21 -31.66 -2.44
N ASP A 308 12.99 -31.29 -2.82
CA ASP A 308 12.67 -30.07 -3.55
C ASP A 308 12.10 -28.98 -2.64
N TRP A 309 12.03 -29.22 -1.33
CA TRP A 309 11.60 -28.20 -0.39
C TRP A 309 12.58 -27.03 -0.34
N ILE A 310 12.06 -25.83 -0.24
CA ILE A 310 12.86 -24.61 -0.11
C ILE A 310 12.76 -24.16 1.35
N ASN A 311 13.82 -24.41 2.12
CA ASN A 311 13.88 -24.02 3.52
C ASN A 311 14.09 -22.50 3.61
N LEU A 312 13.08 -21.76 4.06
CA LEU A 312 13.07 -20.31 4.26
C LEU A 312 12.36 -19.98 5.58
N PRO A 313 12.71 -18.87 6.26
CA PRO A 313 12.13 -18.48 7.55
C PRO A 313 10.73 -17.88 7.43
N VAL A 314 9.86 -18.48 6.61
CA VAL A 314 8.46 -18.07 6.44
C VAL A 314 7.72 -18.14 7.78
N GLY A 315 6.95 -17.11 8.10
CA GLY A 315 6.21 -17.01 9.36
C GLY A 315 7.01 -16.47 10.54
N GLN A 316 8.33 -16.30 10.39
CA GLN A 316 9.19 -15.79 11.45
C GLN A 316 9.29 -14.25 11.43
N GLY A 317 9.44 -13.65 12.61
CA GLY A 317 9.66 -12.21 12.74
C GLY A 317 8.41 -11.34 12.60
N ILE A 318 7.20 -11.91 12.70
CA ILE A 318 5.96 -11.13 12.66
C ILE A 318 5.98 -10.01 13.69
N LYS A 319 5.58 -8.83 13.29
CA LYS A 319 5.37 -7.65 14.15
C LYS A 319 3.95 -7.14 14.01
N ASP A 320 3.45 -6.45 15.03
CA ASP A 320 2.19 -5.71 15.03
C ASP A 320 2.25 -4.55 16.00
N HIS A 321 1.48 -3.50 15.79
CA HIS A 321 1.32 -2.43 16.75
C HIS A 321 0.55 -2.93 17.98
N LEU A 322 1.13 -2.75 19.15
CA LEU A 322 0.43 -2.96 20.42
C LEU A 322 -0.47 -1.77 20.70
N ILE A 323 -1.71 -2.00 21.15
CA ILE A 323 -2.67 -0.97 21.53
C ILE A 323 -3.05 -1.12 23.00
N VAL A 324 -2.89 -0.05 23.78
CA VAL A 324 -3.48 0.09 25.10
C VAL A 324 -4.61 1.11 25.02
N THR A 325 -5.79 0.75 25.48
CA THR A 325 -6.93 1.68 25.54
C THR A 325 -7.01 2.31 26.93
N LEU A 326 -6.97 3.63 26.99
CA LEU A 326 -7.12 4.43 28.19
C LEU A 326 -8.45 5.21 28.13
N ASN A 327 -9.19 5.23 29.23
CA ASN A 327 -10.46 5.93 29.33
C ASN A 327 -10.34 7.12 30.29
N PHE A 328 -10.98 8.23 29.93
CA PHE A 328 -10.97 9.46 30.68
C PHE A 328 -12.37 10.02 30.81
N ASN A 329 -12.66 10.65 31.94
CA ASN A 329 -13.79 11.56 32.09
C ASN A 329 -13.37 12.96 31.64
N THR A 330 -14.34 13.74 31.18
CA THR A 330 -14.15 15.15 30.80
C THR A 330 -14.83 16.10 31.80
N THR A 331 -14.28 17.28 31.98
CA THR A 331 -14.87 18.30 32.85
C THR A 331 -16.15 18.88 32.27
N GLU A 332 -16.22 18.97 30.95
CA GLU A 332 -17.39 19.43 30.20
C GLU A 332 -17.94 18.28 29.34
N PRO A 333 -19.26 18.28 29.05
CA PRO A 333 -19.85 17.31 28.16
C PRO A 333 -19.26 17.35 26.75
N VAL A 334 -19.11 16.18 26.15
CA VAL A 334 -18.72 16.02 24.72
C VAL A 334 -19.90 15.48 23.92
N ASP A 335 -19.95 15.83 22.65
CA ASP A 335 -20.90 15.23 21.72
C ASP A 335 -20.64 13.72 21.66
N PHE A 336 -21.69 12.96 21.88
CA PHE A 336 -21.65 11.52 21.80
C PHE A 336 -22.78 11.03 20.91
N LEU A 337 -22.42 10.49 19.77
CA LEU A 337 -23.35 9.90 18.82
C LEU A 337 -23.34 8.39 18.99
N ASP A 338 -24.50 7.84 19.31
CA ASP A 338 -24.66 6.40 19.55
C ASP A 338 -24.74 5.59 18.24
N THR A 339 -24.72 4.27 18.37
CA THR A 339 -24.76 3.35 17.23
C THR A 339 -25.93 3.58 16.29
N PRO A 340 -27.20 3.74 16.77
CA PRO A 340 -28.34 4.01 15.89
C PRO A 340 -28.17 5.21 14.97
N TYR A 341 -27.48 6.25 15.42
CA TYR A 341 -27.21 7.44 14.62
C TYR A 341 -26.48 7.13 13.30
N PHE A 342 -25.63 6.12 13.28
CA PHE A 342 -24.84 5.72 12.11
C PHE A 342 -25.49 4.63 11.28
N ILE A 343 -26.20 3.69 11.93
CA ILE A 343 -26.76 2.50 11.26
C ILE A 343 -28.17 2.74 10.75
N ASN A 344 -28.95 3.53 11.50
CA ASN A 344 -30.34 3.90 11.22
C ASN A 344 -30.52 5.42 11.28
N PRO A 345 -29.76 6.17 10.49
CA PRO A 345 -29.72 7.64 10.58
C PRO A 345 -31.09 8.26 10.26
N ALA A 346 -31.39 9.37 10.91
CA ALA A 346 -32.56 10.17 10.62
C ALA A 346 -32.46 10.76 9.17
N VAL A 347 -33.61 11.13 8.59
CA VAL A 347 -33.68 11.61 7.20
C VAL A 347 -32.78 12.83 6.95
N ASN A 348 -32.72 13.77 7.87
CA ASN A 348 -31.83 14.94 7.76
C ASN A 348 -30.34 14.56 7.71
N ILE A 349 -29.93 13.49 8.39
CA ILE A 349 -28.54 13.00 8.36
C ILE A 349 -28.22 12.33 7.05
N THR A 350 -29.15 11.51 6.51
CA THR A 350 -29.00 10.92 5.20
C THR A 350 -29.03 11.96 4.08
N ASP A 351 -29.84 13.01 4.21
CA ASP A 351 -29.86 14.11 3.26
C ASP A 351 -28.53 14.88 3.24
N MET A 352 -27.95 15.16 4.38
CA MET A 352 -26.60 15.73 4.47
C MET A 352 -25.58 14.85 3.76
N TYR A 353 -25.60 13.54 4.04
CA TYR A 353 -24.69 12.58 3.43
C TYR A 353 -24.85 12.49 1.90
N ASN A 354 -26.08 12.51 1.39
CA ASN A 354 -26.36 12.49 -0.05
C ASN A 354 -25.81 13.75 -0.78
N HIS A 355 -25.54 14.82 -0.04
CA HIS A 355 -24.86 16.02 -0.52
C HIS A 355 -23.34 16.01 -0.24
N GLY A 356 -22.78 14.89 0.23
CA GLY A 356 -21.38 14.74 0.56
C GLY A 356 -20.97 15.38 1.90
N ASN A 357 -21.94 15.72 2.76
CA ASN A 357 -21.73 16.45 4.00
C ASN A 357 -22.09 15.61 5.24
N GLY A 358 -21.68 16.09 6.40
CA GLY A 358 -22.14 15.55 7.68
C GLY A 358 -21.27 14.45 8.24
N VAL A 359 -21.64 13.98 9.43
CA VAL A 359 -20.85 13.03 10.23
C VAL A 359 -20.66 11.65 9.56
N LEU A 360 -21.57 11.23 8.66
CA LEU A 360 -21.44 9.97 7.95
C LEU A 360 -20.27 9.96 6.93
N THR A 361 -19.75 11.13 6.54
CA THR A 361 -18.55 11.24 5.71
C THR A 361 -17.27 11.01 6.49
N GLN A 362 -17.30 10.97 7.82
CA GLN A 362 -16.16 10.86 8.72
C GLN A 362 -16.03 9.44 9.29
N GLY A 363 -14.78 9.03 9.58
CA GLY A 363 -14.53 7.85 10.38
C GLY A 363 -14.91 8.08 11.86
N TYR A 364 -14.68 7.08 12.71
CA TYR A 364 -15.09 7.13 14.12
C TYR A 364 -14.16 7.99 14.99
N GLN A 365 -12.86 8.00 14.73
CA GLN A 365 -11.89 8.80 15.48
C GLN A 365 -12.03 10.28 15.11
N ARG A 366 -11.87 11.18 16.10
CA ARG A 366 -11.89 12.64 15.87
C ARG A 366 -10.51 13.27 15.96
N PHE A 367 -9.66 12.71 16.81
CA PHE A 367 -8.36 13.28 17.15
C PHE A 367 -7.28 12.19 17.01
N THR A 368 -6.11 12.58 16.50
CA THR A 368 -4.93 11.71 16.42
C THR A 368 -3.71 12.52 16.83
N PHE A 369 -2.78 11.91 17.57
CA PHE A 369 -1.50 12.54 17.92
C PHE A 369 -0.34 11.59 17.67
N TRP A 370 0.86 12.16 17.55
CA TRP A 370 2.11 11.44 17.44
C TRP A 370 3.16 12.07 18.36
N THR A 371 3.98 11.19 18.93
CA THR A 371 5.20 11.56 19.64
C THR A 371 6.23 10.44 19.54
N SER A 372 7.42 10.66 20.06
CA SER A 372 8.47 9.67 20.12
C SER A 372 9.35 9.84 21.35
N ASN A 373 9.98 8.75 21.78
CA ASN A 373 10.95 8.74 22.85
C ASN A 373 12.14 7.83 22.49
N THR A 374 13.35 8.28 22.82
CA THR A 374 14.55 7.46 22.68
C THR A 374 14.81 6.75 24.00
N THR A 375 14.85 5.44 23.95
CA THR A 375 15.08 4.57 25.13
C THR A 375 16.55 4.32 25.34
N SER A 376 16.90 3.65 26.46
CA SER A 376 18.30 3.42 26.88
C SER A 376 19.12 2.57 25.91
N ASP A 377 18.46 1.82 25.03
CA ASP A 377 19.10 1.06 23.94
C ASP A 377 19.47 1.94 22.71
N GLY A 378 19.26 3.25 22.79
CA GLY A 378 19.51 4.21 21.71
C GLY A 378 18.47 4.20 20.59
N SER A 379 17.45 3.34 20.67
CA SER A 379 16.38 3.26 19.67
C SER A 379 15.29 4.29 19.95
N THR A 380 14.85 4.99 18.89
CA THR A 380 13.68 5.87 18.98
C THR A 380 12.43 5.05 18.72
N ARG A 381 11.51 5.10 19.68
CA ARG A 381 10.18 4.48 19.57
C ARG A 381 9.11 5.53 19.39
N PHE A 382 8.22 5.31 18.45
CA PHE A 382 7.13 6.23 18.14
C PHE A 382 5.82 5.74 18.76
N PHE A 383 4.99 6.72 19.11
CA PHE A 383 3.65 6.51 19.63
C PHE A 383 2.65 7.23 18.75
N GLN A 384 1.51 6.61 18.55
CA GLN A 384 0.33 7.22 17.95
C GLN A 384 -0.84 7.06 18.90
N GLY A 385 -1.64 8.10 19.08
CA GLY A 385 -2.95 8.00 19.74
C GLY A 385 -4.06 8.24 18.74
N THR A 386 -5.15 7.47 18.85
CA THR A 386 -6.41 7.76 18.16
C THR A 386 -7.53 7.87 19.19
N CYS A 387 -8.26 8.99 19.17
CA CYS A 387 -9.15 9.37 20.24
C CYS A 387 -10.57 9.65 19.72
N TYR A 388 -11.57 9.41 20.60
CA TYR A 388 -12.98 9.52 20.27
C TYR A 388 -13.83 9.66 21.53
N ALA A 389 -15.05 10.20 21.40
CA ALA A 389 -16.04 10.20 22.46
C ALA A 389 -16.54 8.77 22.73
N SER A 390 -16.57 8.37 24.00
CA SER A 390 -17.09 7.07 24.44
C SER A 390 -18.34 7.17 25.32
N GLY A 391 -18.79 8.40 25.60
CA GLY A 391 -19.99 8.76 26.36
C GLY A 391 -20.07 10.29 26.44
N GLN A 392 -21.17 10.82 26.96
CA GLN A 392 -21.42 12.28 27.06
C GLN A 392 -20.37 13.03 27.90
N ASN A 393 -19.76 12.36 28.87
CA ASN A 393 -18.69 12.93 29.70
C ASN A 393 -17.49 11.99 29.73
N ALA A 394 -17.29 11.23 28.65
CA ALA A 394 -16.26 10.21 28.58
C ALA A 394 -15.62 10.18 27.20
N VAL A 395 -14.30 10.08 27.19
CA VAL A 395 -13.50 9.91 25.97
C VAL A 395 -12.52 8.76 26.12
N SER A 396 -12.18 8.12 25.01
CA SER A 396 -11.22 7.02 24.96
C SER A 396 -10.05 7.36 24.06
N MET A 397 -8.87 6.94 24.47
CA MET A 397 -7.61 7.02 23.72
C MET A 397 -7.09 5.61 23.46
N LYS A 398 -6.93 5.23 22.20
CA LYS A 398 -6.17 4.05 21.79
C LYS A 398 -4.72 4.49 21.57
N LEU A 399 -3.85 4.08 22.45
CA LEU A 399 -2.42 4.37 22.40
C LEU A 399 -1.68 3.22 21.73
N TYR A 400 -1.01 3.51 20.64
CA TYR A 400 -0.20 2.57 19.86
C TYR A 400 1.28 2.79 20.14
N LEU A 401 2.02 1.70 20.33
CA LEU A 401 3.47 1.68 20.16
C LEU A 401 3.74 1.26 18.72
N THR A 402 4.39 2.13 17.92
CA THR A 402 4.44 2.01 16.47
C THR A 402 5.84 1.71 15.94
N HIS A 403 6.51 2.64 15.24
CA HIS A 403 7.83 2.45 14.65
C HIS A 403 8.93 2.32 15.71
N GLY A 404 9.97 1.57 15.39
CA GLY A 404 11.13 1.37 16.26
C GLY A 404 11.00 0.23 17.29
N ILE A 405 9.90 -0.53 17.26
CA ILE A 405 9.71 -1.68 18.15
C ILE A 405 10.69 -2.81 17.82
N THR A 406 11.16 -3.48 18.87
CA THR A 406 12.06 -4.64 18.79
C THR A 406 11.33 -5.96 19.03
N SER A 407 10.16 -5.92 19.65
CA SER A 407 9.30 -7.09 19.86
C SER A 407 8.86 -7.71 18.53
N SER A 408 8.95 -9.02 18.47
CA SER A 408 8.49 -9.82 17.33
C SER A 408 8.01 -11.20 17.79
N GLY A 409 7.31 -11.89 16.91
CA GLY A 409 6.78 -13.21 17.16
C GLY A 409 6.92 -14.13 15.95
N ALA A 410 6.12 -15.18 15.93
CA ALA A 410 6.10 -16.16 14.84
C ALA A 410 4.69 -16.74 14.64
N ILE A 411 4.41 -17.14 13.41
CA ILE A 411 3.24 -17.92 13.06
C ILE A 411 3.65 -19.25 12.44
N GLY A 412 2.79 -20.25 12.59
CA GLY A 412 2.91 -21.55 11.97
C GLY A 412 1.59 -21.97 11.34
N ILE A 413 1.54 -23.21 10.84
CA ILE A 413 0.38 -23.84 10.23
C ILE A 413 -0.08 -25.03 11.07
N THR A 414 -1.39 -25.26 11.13
CA THR A 414 -1.97 -26.47 11.76
C THR A 414 -2.20 -27.56 10.72
N ALA A 415 -2.45 -28.79 11.19
CA ALA A 415 -2.82 -29.90 10.32
C ALA A 415 -4.13 -29.64 9.52
N SER A 416 -4.99 -28.75 9.99
CA SER A 416 -6.20 -28.30 9.25
C SER A 416 -5.92 -27.16 8.25
N GLY A 417 -4.66 -26.73 8.10
CA GLY A 417 -4.28 -25.68 7.17
C GLY A 417 -4.56 -24.25 7.66
N ASN A 418 -4.88 -24.06 8.93
CA ASN A 418 -5.07 -22.74 9.52
C ASN A 418 -3.73 -22.17 10.02
N THR A 419 -3.52 -20.87 9.86
CA THR A 419 -2.37 -20.20 10.48
C THR A 419 -2.67 -19.86 11.93
N VAL A 420 -1.67 -20.03 12.79
CA VAL A 420 -1.75 -19.76 14.23
C VAL A 420 -0.52 -19.04 14.72
N TYR A 421 -0.64 -18.24 15.80
CA TYR A 421 0.54 -17.74 16.49
C TYR A 421 1.26 -18.87 17.21
N THR A 422 2.52 -19.08 16.89
CA THR A 422 3.42 -19.89 17.72
C THR A 422 4.07 -19.04 18.80
N VAL A 423 4.36 -17.75 18.47
CA VAL A 423 4.80 -16.73 19.43
C VAL A 423 4.06 -15.42 19.09
N LYS A 424 3.36 -14.84 20.08
CA LYS A 424 2.70 -13.52 19.90
C LYS A 424 3.75 -12.41 19.85
N PRO A 425 3.59 -11.38 18.97
CA PRO A 425 4.62 -10.35 18.73
C PRO A 425 4.64 -9.21 19.75
N TYR A 426 3.87 -9.26 20.81
CA TYR A 426 3.67 -8.13 21.72
C TYR A 426 4.55 -8.21 22.95
N GLN A 427 5.25 -7.12 23.27
CA GLN A 427 6.04 -6.95 24.50
C GLN A 427 7.02 -8.13 24.76
N THR A 428 7.69 -8.62 23.73
CA THR A 428 8.67 -9.69 23.87
C THR A 428 10.03 -9.18 24.38
N THR A 429 10.29 -7.86 24.25
CA THR A 429 11.51 -7.19 24.76
C THR A 429 11.24 -6.31 25.97
N ALA A 430 12.25 -6.09 26.80
CA ALA A 430 12.15 -5.25 27.99
C ALA A 430 11.97 -3.77 27.63
N GLU A 431 12.63 -3.34 26.57
CA GLU A 431 12.67 -1.95 26.10
C GLU A 431 11.29 -1.50 25.60
N ASP A 432 10.56 -2.35 24.85
CA ASP A 432 9.21 -2.04 24.39
C ASP A 432 8.22 -2.01 25.56
N LYS A 433 8.37 -2.93 26.55
CA LYS A 433 7.57 -2.89 27.79
C LYS A 433 7.78 -1.59 28.56
N TYR A 434 9.05 -1.18 28.68
CA TYR A 434 9.40 0.05 29.35
C TYR A 434 8.86 1.28 28.61
N ALA A 435 9.02 1.32 27.29
CA ALA A 435 8.59 2.46 26.49
C ALA A 435 7.09 2.73 26.61
N ILE A 436 6.25 1.71 26.45
CA ILE A 436 4.78 1.88 26.57
C ILE A 436 4.37 2.19 28.01
N ALA A 437 4.97 1.53 29.00
CA ALA A 437 4.66 1.75 30.41
C ALA A 437 5.03 3.18 30.85
N SER A 438 6.23 3.66 30.53
CA SER A 438 6.69 5.00 30.89
C SER A 438 5.86 6.10 30.23
N PHE A 439 5.42 5.91 28.98
CA PHE A 439 4.55 6.86 28.32
C PHE A 439 3.18 6.94 29.01
N ILE A 440 2.60 5.79 29.38
CA ILE A 440 1.33 5.75 30.13
C ILE A 440 1.50 6.42 31.50
N ASP A 441 2.60 6.14 32.24
CA ASP A 441 2.85 6.79 33.54
C ASP A 441 2.89 8.32 33.40
N ASN A 442 3.52 8.86 32.36
CA ASN A 442 3.51 10.30 32.08
C ASN A 442 2.10 10.83 31.84
N LEU A 443 1.26 10.14 31.06
CA LEU A 443 -0.15 10.53 30.85
C LEU A 443 -0.93 10.50 32.17
N LEU A 444 -0.74 9.47 32.99
CA LEU A 444 -1.42 9.36 34.30
C LEU A 444 -1.05 10.52 35.23
N VAL A 445 0.23 10.94 35.25
CA VAL A 445 0.67 12.10 36.03
C VAL A 445 -0.05 13.34 35.59
N GLN A 446 -0.22 13.58 34.29
CA GLN A 446 -0.85 14.77 33.75
C GLN A 446 -2.38 14.76 33.96
N THR A 447 -3.04 13.63 33.71
CA THR A 447 -4.50 13.49 33.80
C THR A 447 -5.02 13.33 35.23
N ARG A 448 -4.13 13.21 36.22
CA ARG A 448 -4.46 13.25 37.66
C ARG A 448 -4.26 14.63 38.32
N LYS A 449 -3.81 15.61 37.55
CA LYS A 449 -3.74 17.00 38.07
C LYS A 449 -5.13 17.59 38.27
N PRO A 450 -5.34 18.42 39.30
CA PRO A 450 -6.67 19.00 39.59
C PRO A 450 -7.24 19.90 38.50
N ASP A 451 -6.37 20.49 37.66
CA ASP A 451 -6.68 21.40 36.55
C ASP A 451 -6.72 20.73 35.20
N SER A 452 -6.60 19.40 35.15
CA SER A 452 -6.64 18.65 33.88
C SER A 452 -8.05 18.59 33.31
N VAL A 453 -8.20 18.89 32.03
CA VAL A 453 -9.46 18.73 31.28
C VAL A 453 -9.77 17.25 30.97
N LEU A 454 -8.77 16.38 31.03
CA LEU A 454 -8.90 14.92 30.95
C LEU A 454 -8.63 14.31 32.31
N ILE A 455 -9.60 13.63 32.89
CA ILE A 455 -9.51 12.98 34.20
C ILE A 455 -9.44 11.49 34.01
N TYR A 456 -8.32 10.83 34.38
CA TYR A 456 -8.19 9.39 34.25
C TYR A 456 -9.34 8.66 34.96
N ALA A 457 -10.05 7.80 34.24
CA ALA A 457 -11.27 7.12 34.74
C ALA A 457 -11.00 5.82 35.50
N GLY A 458 -9.74 5.33 35.54
CA GLY A 458 -9.35 4.09 36.24
C GLY A 458 -8.96 4.31 37.69
N ALA A 459 -8.35 3.30 38.30
CA ALA A 459 -7.96 3.33 39.71
C ALA A 459 -6.76 4.28 39.95
N SER A 460 -6.73 4.96 41.10
CA SER A 460 -5.60 5.81 41.51
C SER A 460 -4.27 5.04 41.66
N THR A 461 -4.36 3.72 41.88
CA THR A 461 -3.22 2.80 42.00
C THR A 461 -2.70 2.28 40.67
N ASP A 462 -3.37 2.57 39.54
CA ASP A 462 -2.91 2.13 38.22
C ASP A 462 -1.59 2.78 37.85
N THR A 463 -0.75 1.98 37.23
CA THR A 463 0.55 2.37 36.69
C THR A 463 0.66 1.97 35.21
N GLY A 464 1.58 2.58 34.48
CA GLY A 464 1.86 2.17 33.11
C GLY A 464 2.21 0.68 32.99
N ALA A 465 2.95 0.16 33.99
CA ALA A 465 3.29 -1.26 34.04
C ALA A 465 2.08 -2.18 34.27
N SER A 466 1.05 -1.74 35.00
CA SER A 466 -0.19 -2.52 35.14
C SER A 466 -1.06 -2.45 33.90
N LEU A 467 -1.26 -1.25 33.34
CA LEU A 467 -2.16 -0.98 32.22
C LEU A 467 -1.62 -1.55 30.90
N SER A 468 -0.30 -1.50 30.67
CA SER A 468 0.31 -2.05 29.46
C SER A 468 0.17 -3.57 29.33
N LYS A 469 -0.18 -4.28 30.39
CA LYS A 469 -0.50 -5.72 30.35
C LYS A 469 -1.86 -6.03 29.72
N VAL A 470 -2.76 -5.03 29.71
CA VAL A 470 -4.08 -5.14 29.10
C VAL A 470 -4.05 -4.45 27.72
N TYR A 471 -3.73 -5.24 26.71
CA TYR A 471 -3.53 -4.73 25.34
C TYR A 471 -4.33 -5.54 24.32
N THR A 472 -4.51 -4.94 23.15
CA THR A 472 -4.98 -5.59 21.92
C THR A 472 -3.94 -5.41 20.82
N GLY A 473 -4.01 -6.25 19.79
CA GLY A 473 -3.22 -6.04 18.56
C GLY A 473 -3.85 -4.97 17.68
N GLY A 474 -3.03 -4.24 16.95
CA GLY A 474 -3.44 -3.21 16.00
C GLY A 474 -4.04 -3.75 14.72
N SER A 475 -3.85 -5.03 14.46
CA SER A 475 -4.13 -5.66 13.16
C SER A 475 -3.32 -5.04 12.01
N HIS A 476 -2.10 -4.60 12.33
CA HIS A 476 -1.13 -3.98 11.44
C HIS A 476 0.07 -4.91 11.20
N TRP A 477 -0.17 -6.20 11.08
CA TRP A 477 0.87 -7.22 10.97
C TRP A 477 1.77 -7.04 9.76
N VAL A 478 3.08 -7.36 9.93
CA VAL A 478 4.11 -7.34 8.89
C VAL A 478 5.10 -8.50 9.08
N SER A 479 6.02 -8.70 8.13
CA SER A 479 7.29 -9.45 8.24
C SER A 479 7.21 -10.97 8.17
N THR A 480 6.09 -11.62 7.91
CA THR A 480 6.03 -13.09 7.84
C THR A 480 6.62 -13.70 6.56
N ALA A 481 6.97 -12.87 5.57
CA ALA A 481 7.75 -13.21 4.39
C ALA A 481 8.78 -12.11 4.10
N LYS A 482 9.53 -11.73 5.13
CA LYS A 482 10.36 -10.52 5.20
C LYS A 482 11.31 -10.37 4.02
N MET A 483 11.43 -9.14 3.51
CA MET A 483 12.41 -8.73 2.52
C MET A 483 13.77 -8.46 3.14
N GLY A 484 14.83 -8.81 2.43
CA GLY A 484 16.19 -8.43 2.77
C GLY A 484 17.22 -9.00 1.79
N THR A 485 18.49 -8.72 2.05
CA THR A 485 19.65 -9.18 1.27
C THR A 485 20.27 -10.47 1.82
N ASP A 486 19.86 -10.87 2.99
CA ASP A 486 20.35 -12.05 3.72
C ASP A 486 19.46 -13.25 3.36
N ASP A 487 19.79 -13.96 2.29
CA ASP A 487 19.04 -15.13 1.83
C ASP A 487 18.78 -16.15 2.96
N GLY A 488 17.51 -16.34 3.29
CA GLY A 488 17.07 -17.21 4.38
C GLY A 488 17.42 -18.69 4.25
N ARG A 489 17.87 -19.12 3.07
CA ARG A 489 18.28 -20.51 2.80
C ARG A 489 19.69 -20.82 3.32
N VAL A 490 20.51 -19.81 3.56
CA VAL A 490 21.94 -19.97 3.88
C VAL A 490 22.35 -19.08 5.05
N ASN A 491 23.35 -19.53 5.79
CA ASN A 491 24.02 -18.73 6.85
C ASN A 491 23.07 -18.14 7.91
N ASN A 492 21.97 -18.82 8.24
CA ASN A 492 20.92 -18.31 9.14
C ASN A 492 20.33 -16.96 8.70
N GLY A 493 20.25 -16.74 7.39
CA GLY A 493 19.57 -15.57 6.82
C GLY A 493 18.12 -15.49 7.29
N THR A 494 17.60 -14.27 7.35
CA THR A 494 16.27 -14.02 7.93
C THR A 494 15.25 -13.58 6.88
N SER A 495 15.62 -13.50 5.60
CA SER A 495 14.77 -12.99 4.53
C SER A 495 14.17 -14.10 3.68
N VAL A 496 12.92 -13.90 3.31
CA VAL A 496 12.13 -14.81 2.45
C VAL A 496 12.15 -14.33 1.00
N VAL A 497 12.14 -13.02 0.79
CA VAL A 497 12.19 -12.41 -0.54
C VAL A 497 13.39 -11.49 -0.71
N ASP A 498 13.88 -11.41 -1.94
CA ASP A 498 14.96 -10.51 -2.36
C ASP A 498 14.45 -9.06 -2.58
N LEU A 499 15.35 -8.18 -3.05
CA LEU A 499 15.06 -6.76 -3.28
C LEU A 499 14.12 -6.50 -4.49
N ASP A 500 13.89 -7.50 -5.32
CA ASP A 500 12.91 -7.47 -6.39
C ASP A 500 11.58 -8.12 -6.00
N THR A 501 11.40 -8.39 -4.69
CA THR A 501 10.25 -9.07 -4.08
C THR A 501 10.09 -10.54 -4.46
N LYS A 502 11.08 -11.13 -5.13
CA LYS A 502 11.07 -12.51 -5.56
C LYS A 502 11.44 -13.44 -4.41
N VAL A 503 10.69 -14.53 -4.25
CA VAL A 503 10.95 -15.56 -3.24
C VAL A 503 12.29 -16.24 -3.54
N TYR A 504 13.18 -16.25 -2.57
CA TYR A 504 14.48 -16.92 -2.69
C TYR A 504 14.33 -18.40 -3.08
N GLY A 505 15.14 -18.84 -4.02
CA GLY A 505 15.08 -20.21 -4.54
C GLY A 505 14.03 -20.44 -5.63
N THR A 506 13.28 -19.41 -6.03
CA THR A 506 12.31 -19.48 -7.13
C THR A 506 12.70 -18.59 -8.31
N ASP A 507 12.21 -18.91 -9.50
CA ASP A 507 12.48 -18.13 -10.71
C ASP A 507 11.46 -17.01 -10.93
N ASN A 508 10.19 -17.25 -10.59
CA ASN A 508 9.06 -16.41 -11.00
C ASN A 508 7.91 -16.36 -9.97
N LEU A 509 8.21 -16.57 -8.68
CA LEU A 509 7.28 -16.37 -7.56
C LEU A 509 7.68 -15.11 -6.78
N PHE A 510 6.73 -14.22 -6.56
CA PHE A 510 6.91 -12.93 -5.90
C PHE A 510 5.93 -12.77 -4.74
N VAL A 511 6.28 -11.94 -3.76
CA VAL A 511 5.38 -11.52 -2.69
C VAL A 511 5.25 -10.01 -2.72
N VAL A 512 4.01 -9.50 -2.75
CA VAL A 512 3.75 -8.07 -2.68
C VAL A 512 2.54 -7.83 -1.77
N ASP A 513 2.76 -7.85 -0.48
CA ASP A 513 1.82 -7.45 0.57
C ASP A 513 2.60 -7.13 1.86
N ALA A 514 1.89 -6.86 2.94
CA ALA A 514 2.51 -6.50 4.21
C ALA A 514 3.42 -7.61 4.80
N SER A 515 3.32 -8.86 4.35
CA SER A 515 4.19 -9.94 4.82
C SER A 515 5.66 -9.72 4.50
N MET A 516 5.96 -9.00 3.40
CA MET A 516 7.33 -8.73 3.01
C MET A 516 7.94 -7.47 3.66
N HIS A 517 7.14 -6.63 4.32
CA HIS A 517 7.65 -5.43 4.98
C HIS A 517 8.64 -5.80 6.10
N PRO A 518 9.84 -5.23 6.14
CA PRO A 518 10.83 -5.57 7.15
C PRO A 518 10.53 -4.96 8.52
N ASP A 519 9.72 -3.89 8.57
CA ASP A 519 9.34 -3.22 9.83
C ASP A 519 8.00 -2.49 9.69
N LEU A 520 7.49 -2.02 10.84
CA LEU A 520 6.27 -1.25 11.00
C LEU A 520 6.51 0.25 10.76
N PRO A 521 5.59 0.98 10.10
CA PRO A 521 5.66 2.43 10.01
C PRO A 521 5.20 3.12 11.30
N THR A 522 5.38 4.45 11.35
CA THR A 522 5.02 5.30 12.49
C THR A 522 3.50 5.36 12.76
N GLY A 523 2.67 4.96 11.81
CA GLY A 523 1.22 4.95 11.96
C GLY A 523 0.55 3.74 11.31
N ASN A 524 -0.77 3.80 11.14
CA ASN A 524 -1.54 2.73 10.52
C ASN A 524 -0.99 2.36 9.14
N LEU A 525 -0.98 1.07 8.81
CA LEU A 525 -0.17 0.47 7.76
C LEU A 525 -0.63 0.79 6.33
N GLN A 526 -1.89 1.21 6.13
CA GLN A 526 -2.55 1.22 4.83
C GLN A 526 -1.81 2.03 3.76
N ALA A 527 -1.36 3.26 4.07
CA ALA A 527 -0.63 4.11 3.12
C ALA A 527 0.71 3.50 2.72
N ALA A 528 1.47 2.97 3.69
CA ALA A 528 2.77 2.32 3.44
C ALA A 528 2.62 1.09 2.52
N VAL A 529 1.60 0.24 2.74
CA VAL A 529 1.32 -0.93 1.88
C VAL A 529 1.03 -0.53 0.45
N GLN A 530 0.27 0.55 0.23
CA GLN A 530 -0.05 1.03 -1.11
C GLN A 530 1.20 1.57 -1.83
N ILE A 531 2.04 2.33 -1.14
CA ILE A 531 3.32 2.85 -1.68
C ILE A 531 4.25 1.71 -2.08
N VAL A 532 4.38 0.71 -1.20
CA VAL A 532 5.23 -0.45 -1.44
C VAL A 532 4.73 -1.27 -2.63
N ALA A 533 3.41 -1.42 -2.77
CA ALA A 533 2.81 -2.13 -3.91
C ALA A 533 3.09 -1.42 -5.25
N GLU A 534 2.99 -0.09 -5.29
CA GLU A 534 3.38 0.73 -6.46
C GLU A 534 4.86 0.58 -6.82
N ALA A 535 5.75 0.60 -5.82
CA ALA A 535 7.18 0.43 -6.02
C ALA A 535 7.52 -1.00 -6.49
N ALA A 536 6.90 -2.02 -5.89
CA ALA A 536 7.07 -3.42 -6.26
C ALA A 536 6.63 -3.70 -7.69
N ALA A 537 5.47 -3.18 -8.09
CA ALA A 537 4.98 -3.33 -9.47
C ALA A 537 5.98 -2.77 -10.49
N ALA A 538 6.56 -1.59 -10.22
CA ALA A 538 7.58 -0.99 -11.07
C ALA A 538 8.84 -1.86 -11.17
N LYS A 539 9.32 -2.43 -10.04
CA LYS A 539 10.47 -3.34 -10.03
C LYS A 539 10.17 -4.63 -10.80
N ILE A 540 9.02 -5.25 -10.58
CA ILE A 540 8.60 -6.48 -11.28
C ILE A 540 8.53 -6.25 -12.80
N LEU A 541 8.00 -5.11 -13.24
CA LEU A 541 7.94 -4.74 -14.66
C LEU A 541 9.32 -4.52 -15.29
N ALA A 542 10.28 -4.03 -14.53
CA ALA A 542 11.65 -3.81 -15.00
C ALA A 542 12.44 -5.10 -15.18
N LEU A 543 12.03 -6.21 -14.57
CA LEU A 543 12.72 -7.50 -14.69
C LEU A 543 12.56 -8.10 -16.09
N PRO A 544 13.63 -8.64 -16.70
CA PRO A 544 13.54 -9.30 -18.00
C PRO A 544 12.56 -10.48 -17.97
N LYS A 545 11.77 -10.64 -19.02
CA LYS A 545 10.97 -11.87 -19.22
C LYS A 545 11.92 -13.01 -19.60
N LYS A 546 12.09 -14.01 -18.73
CA LYS A 546 12.82 -15.24 -19.08
C LYS A 546 11.98 -16.02 -20.09
N ILE A 547 12.32 -15.96 -21.37
CA ILE A 547 11.80 -16.89 -22.37
C ILE A 547 12.57 -18.19 -22.18
N SER A 548 11.92 -19.25 -21.72
CA SER A 548 12.51 -20.58 -21.75
C SER A 548 12.69 -20.98 -23.21
N SER A 549 13.94 -21.06 -23.69
CA SER A 549 14.25 -21.70 -24.95
C SER A 549 13.93 -23.17 -24.79
N SER A 550 12.72 -23.58 -25.18
CA SER A 550 12.45 -24.97 -25.47
C SER A 550 13.29 -25.34 -26.74
N SER A 551 14.44 -25.94 -26.52
CA SER A 551 15.17 -26.63 -27.60
C SER A 551 14.29 -27.79 -28.10
N GLN A 552 13.48 -27.54 -29.12
CA GLN A 552 13.04 -28.59 -29.99
C GLN A 552 14.31 -29.13 -30.72
N SER A 553 14.87 -30.23 -30.22
CA SER A 553 15.80 -31.02 -30.95
C SER A 553 15.05 -31.74 -32.10
N THR A 554 14.92 -31.09 -33.22
CA THR A 554 14.62 -31.75 -34.47
C THR A 554 15.86 -32.56 -34.86
N SER A 555 15.81 -33.87 -34.64
CA SER A 555 16.76 -34.80 -35.17
C SER A 555 16.66 -34.83 -36.70
N LEU A 556 17.53 -34.08 -37.35
CA LEU A 556 17.82 -34.28 -38.77
C LEU A 556 18.87 -35.37 -38.88
N THR A 557 18.44 -36.57 -39.19
CA THR A 557 19.28 -37.61 -39.75
C THR A 557 19.80 -37.19 -41.13
N SER A 558 21.09 -36.93 -41.25
CA SER A 558 21.77 -36.91 -42.52
C SER A 558 23.07 -37.73 -42.42
N SER A 559 23.11 -38.73 -43.26
CA SER A 559 24.18 -39.71 -43.47
C SER A 559 25.43 -39.10 -44.11
N SER A 560 26.56 -39.54 -43.56
CA SER A 560 27.86 -39.89 -44.17
C SER A 560 28.55 -38.98 -45.20
N SER A 561 29.76 -38.56 -44.91
CA SER A 561 30.97 -39.20 -45.46
C SER A 561 32.22 -38.41 -45.06
N GLY A 562 33.22 -39.12 -44.68
CA GLY A 562 34.45 -38.74 -44.07
C GLY A 562 35.40 -37.87 -44.90
N LYS A 563 36.32 -37.25 -44.16
CA LYS A 563 37.77 -37.34 -44.39
C LYS A 563 38.53 -36.74 -43.23
N THR A 564 39.46 -37.54 -42.78
CA THR A 564 40.56 -37.25 -41.86
C THR A 564 41.44 -36.08 -42.30
N SER A 565 41.90 -35.26 -41.33
CA SER A 565 43.32 -34.92 -41.15
C SER A 565 43.53 -34.21 -39.81
N SER A 566 44.57 -34.66 -39.19
CA SER A 566 45.15 -34.39 -37.88
C SER A 566 45.93 -33.08 -37.80
N VAL A 567 46.38 -32.83 -36.54
CA VAL A 567 47.49 -31.94 -36.12
C VAL A 567 47.01 -30.52 -35.68
N ASP A 568 47.35 -29.92 -34.56
CA ASP A 568 48.20 -30.22 -33.42
C ASP A 568 47.86 -29.28 -32.24
N THR A 569 48.23 -29.74 -31.07
CA THR A 569 48.36 -29.16 -29.78
C THR A 569 49.01 -27.77 -29.75
N THR A 570 48.51 -26.84 -28.92
CA THR A 570 49.39 -26.12 -27.97
C THR A 570 48.62 -25.53 -26.77
N SER A 571 49.05 -25.96 -25.61
CA SER A 571 48.76 -25.40 -24.30
C SER A 571 49.38 -24.01 -24.13
N SER A 572 48.73 -23.13 -23.41
CA SER A 572 49.44 -22.10 -22.63
C SER A 572 48.63 -21.73 -21.40
N THR A 573 49.19 -22.10 -20.30
CA THR A 573 48.88 -21.69 -18.91
C THR A 573 49.47 -20.31 -18.59
N TYR A 574 49.00 -19.80 -17.47
CA TYR A 574 49.59 -18.75 -16.60
C TYR A 574 48.96 -17.35 -16.73
N VAL A 575 48.73 -16.55 -15.67
CA VAL A 575 49.14 -16.53 -14.25
C VAL A 575 48.18 -15.59 -13.50
N GLN A 576 47.95 -15.95 -12.25
CA GLN A 576 47.37 -15.14 -11.19
C GLN A 576 48.40 -14.09 -10.73
N SER A 577 47.97 -12.84 -10.47
CA SER A 577 48.72 -12.01 -9.52
C SER A 577 47.79 -11.11 -8.70
N SER A 578 47.86 -11.35 -7.43
CA SER A 578 47.41 -10.52 -6.32
C SER A 578 48.34 -9.33 -6.11
N SER A 579 47.80 -8.15 -5.75
CA SER A 579 48.51 -7.22 -4.87
C SER A 579 47.53 -6.30 -4.15
N SER A 580 47.69 -6.30 -2.86
CA SER A 580 47.10 -5.47 -1.82
C SER A 580 47.81 -4.11 -1.66
N VAL A 581 47.20 -3.26 -0.79
CA VAL A 581 47.77 -2.05 -0.08
C VAL A 581 47.33 -0.72 -0.69
N ALA A 582 46.86 0.31 0.01
CA ALA A 582 46.69 0.68 1.41
C ALA A 582 45.77 1.92 1.54
N THR A 583 45.31 2.07 2.75
CA THR A 583 44.60 3.19 3.36
C THR A 583 45.32 4.54 3.23
N THR A 584 44.60 5.64 2.99
CA THR A 584 44.87 6.93 3.64
C THR A 584 43.63 7.82 3.70
N LEU A 585 43.34 8.34 4.88
CA LEU A 585 42.43 9.43 5.20
C LEU A 585 42.94 10.77 4.66
N ALA A 586 42.04 11.64 4.20
CA ALA A 586 42.18 13.10 4.39
C ALA A 586 40.83 13.81 4.07
N THR A 587 40.21 14.33 5.08
CA THR A 587 39.70 15.67 5.41
C THR A 587 39.19 16.60 4.29
N SER A 588 38.01 17.13 4.59
CA SER A 588 37.23 18.23 3.99
C SER A 588 38.01 19.38 3.36
N ILE A 589 37.48 19.95 2.26
CA ILE A 589 37.37 21.40 2.08
C ILE A 589 36.22 21.69 1.09
N TYR A 590 35.37 22.65 1.46
CA TYR A 590 34.39 23.35 0.65
C TYR A 590 35.07 24.18 -0.40
N VAL A 591 34.65 24.12 -1.67
CA VAL A 591 34.74 25.26 -2.62
C VAL A 591 33.59 25.16 -3.59
N SER A 592 32.88 26.30 -3.68
CA SER A 592 31.89 26.65 -4.68
C SER A 592 32.60 27.10 -5.97
N SER A 593 32.14 26.66 -7.13
CA SER A 593 32.17 27.51 -8.35
C SER A 593 31.54 26.83 -9.58
N THR A 594 30.54 27.52 -10.14
CA THR A 594 30.29 27.89 -11.54
C THR A 594 30.37 26.88 -12.68
N SER A 595 29.26 26.90 -13.36
CA SER A 595 28.88 26.59 -14.76
C SER A 595 29.97 26.20 -15.75
N SER A 596 29.69 25.16 -16.53
CA SER A 596 29.92 25.20 -17.98
C SER A 596 28.99 24.23 -18.71
N VAL A 597 28.36 24.78 -19.71
CA VAL A 597 27.47 24.17 -20.72
C VAL A 597 28.31 23.28 -21.64
N ILE A 598 27.84 22.05 -21.86
CA ILE A 598 28.23 21.29 -23.06
C ILE A 598 26.94 20.83 -23.75
N THR A 599 26.75 21.38 -24.93
CA THR A 599 25.78 20.98 -25.93
C THR A 599 26.21 19.69 -26.60
N SER A 600 25.33 18.70 -26.65
CA SER A 600 25.38 17.63 -27.64
C SER A 600 23.98 17.40 -28.17
N ALA A 601 23.80 17.70 -29.43
CA ALA A 601 22.60 17.45 -30.18
C ALA A 601 22.48 15.94 -30.49
N SER A 602 21.33 15.38 -30.20
CA SER A 602 20.87 14.13 -30.79
C SER A 602 19.41 14.32 -31.16
N SER A 603 19.19 14.27 -32.47
CA SER A 603 17.90 14.30 -33.11
C SER A 603 17.11 13.04 -32.78
N THR A 604 15.96 13.17 -32.08
CA THR A 604 14.91 12.16 -32.04
C THR A 604 13.58 12.80 -32.37
N SER A 605 12.90 12.21 -33.32
CA SER A 605 11.58 12.57 -33.81
C SER A 605 10.56 12.64 -32.67
N SER A 606 10.01 13.82 -32.41
CA SER A 606 8.93 14.07 -31.45
C SER A 606 7.60 13.71 -32.08
N SER A 607 6.94 12.72 -31.54
CA SER A 607 5.49 12.59 -31.64
C SER A 607 4.85 13.69 -30.80
N SER A 608 4.23 14.68 -31.41
CA SER A 608 3.53 15.77 -30.74
C SER A 608 2.27 15.24 -30.04
N THR A 609 2.30 15.18 -28.71
CA THR A 609 1.05 15.11 -27.92
C THR A 609 0.24 16.38 -28.18
N PRO A 610 -1.08 16.31 -28.39
CA PRO A 610 -1.92 17.49 -28.58
C PRO A 610 -1.79 18.45 -27.39
N ASN A 611 -1.55 19.74 -27.66
CA ASN A 611 -1.56 20.78 -26.64
C ASN A 611 -2.90 20.81 -25.92
N PRO A 612 -3.00 20.65 -24.59
CA PRO A 612 -4.28 20.65 -23.89
C PRO A 612 -4.96 22.00 -24.08
N THR A 613 -6.22 21.99 -24.48
CA THR A 613 -7.00 23.22 -24.73
C THR A 613 -7.18 24.08 -23.48
N ASN A 614 -7.14 23.48 -22.29
CA ASN A 614 -7.13 24.18 -21.01
C ASN A 614 -6.54 23.27 -19.91
N PRO A 615 -5.28 23.48 -19.46
CA PRO A 615 -4.71 22.75 -18.36
C PRO A 615 -5.55 22.90 -17.08
N THR A 616 -5.75 21.82 -16.35
CA THR A 616 -6.50 21.79 -15.09
C THR A 616 -5.67 21.16 -13.98
N CYS A 617 -5.68 21.77 -12.79
CA CYS A 617 -5.03 21.23 -11.62
C CYS A 617 -5.98 20.26 -10.87
N PRO A 618 -5.50 19.10 -10.41
CA PRO A 618 -4.11 18.63 -10.44
C PRO A 618 -3.69 17.87 -11.71
N LEU A 619 -4.61 17.56 -12.62
CA LEU A 619 -4.38 16.66 -13.75
C LEU A 619 -3.24 17.08 -14.67
N SER A 620 -3.03 18.39 -14.82
CA SER A 620 -1.98 18.94 -15.69
C SER A 620 -0.69 19.28 -14.94
N ASN A 621 -0.53 18.89 -13.67
CA ASN A 621 0.70 19.20 -12.94
C ASN A 621 1.92 18.56 -13.60
N SER A 622 3.00 19.34 -13.71
CA SER A 622 4.25 18.94 -14.39
C SER A 622 4.11 18.60 -15.89
N THR A 623 2.97 18.94 -16.51
CA THR A 623 2.82 18.91 -17.98
C THR A 623 3.20 20.25 -18.59
N THR A 624 3.37 20.29 -19.92
CA THR A 624 3.66 21.52 -20.63
C THR A 624 2.43 22.06 -21.36
N PHE A 625 2.34 23.38 -21.45
CA PHE A 625 1.36 24.11 -22.24
C PHE A 625 2.09 25.02 -23.21
N THR A 626 1.75 24.92 -24.50
CA THR A 626 2.30 25.80 -25.53
C THR A 626 1.37 27.00 -25.72
N ALA A 627 1.89 28.19 -25.41
CA ALA A 627 1.18 29.45 -25.57
C ALA A 627 1.01 29.83 -27.07
N LYS A 628 0.22 30.87 -27.36
CA LYS A 628 -0.09 31.29 -28.73
C LYS A 628 1.12 31.72 -29.55
N SER A 629 2.17 32.23 -28.92
CA SER A 629 3.43 32.59 -29.60
C SER A 629 4.30 31.38 -29.96
N GLY A 630 4.04 30.21 -29.37
CA GLY A 630 4.92 29.05 -29.42
C GLY A 630 5.82 28.91 -28.17
N ALA A 631 5.75 29.81 -27.22
CA ALA A 631 6.44 29.70 -25.95
C ALA A 631 5.87 28.57 -25.14
N VAL A 632 6.72 27.78 -24.44
CA VAL A 632 6.30 26.60 -23.66
C VAL A 632 6.42 26.91 -22.19
N PHE A 633 5.34 26.66 -21.44
CA PHE A 633 5.23 26.80 -20.00
C PHE A 633 5.06 25.44 -19.34
N LEU A 634 5.72 25.23 -18.21
CA LEU A 634 5.50 24.09 -17.32
C LEU A 634 4.39 24.45 -16.33
N ILE A 635 3.34 23.65 -16.25
CA ILE A 635 2.25 23.83 -15.31
C ILE A 635 2.68 23.34 -13.92
N GLU A 636 2.54 24.18 -12.91
CA GLU A 636 2.88 23.92 -11.51
C GLU A 636 1.63 24.12 -10.64
N CYS A 637 0.92 23.02 -10.36
CA CYS A 637 -0.28 23.06 -9.56
C CYS A 637 0.02 23.25 -8.07
N TYR A 638 -0.76 24.10 -7.40
CA TYR A 638 -0.66 24.36 -5.95
C TYR A 638 0.66 25.04 -5.51
N LEU A 639 1.42 25.55 -6.46
CA LEU A 639 2.64 26.30 -6.20
C LEU A 639 2.45 27.78 -6.52
N ASP A 640 2.79 28.62 -5.56
CA ASP A 640 3.04 30.04 -5.74
C ASP A 640 4.53 30.31 -5.69
N ARG A 641 4.94 31.36 -6.41
CA ARG A 641 6.27 31.92 -6.34
C ARG A 641 6.11 33.38 -5.93
N ALA A 642 6.09 33.62 -4.62
CA ALA A 642 5.77 34.93 -4.06
C ALA A 642 6.75 36.01 -4.54
N GLY A 643 6.22 37.19 -4.75
CA GLY A 643 6.98 38.37 -5.19
C GLY A 643 7.21 38.43 -6.69
N HIS A 644 7.90 39.49 -7.09
CA HIS A 644 8.26 39.77 -8.49
C HIS A 644 7.05 39.95 -9.43
N ASP A 645 5.88 40.26 -8.89
CA ASP A 645 4.68 40.58 -9.68
C ASP A 645 4.93 41.87 -10.48
N MET A 646 4.92 41.74 -11.80
CA MET A 646 5.08 42.89 -12.71
C MET A 646 3.74 43.42 -13.22
N ALA A 647 2.71 42.59 -13.20
CA ALA A 647 1.34 42.93 -13.53
C ALA A 647 0.34 41.92 -12.94
N SER A 648 -0.89 42.36 -12.70
CA SER A 648 -2.01 41.49 -12.39
C SER A 648 -3.20 41.85 -13.27
N VAL A 649 -3.99 40.84 -13.63
CA VAL A 649 -5.18 41.02 -14.48
C VAL A 649 -6.25 40.01 -14.07
N ASP A 650 -7.51 40.44 -14.17
CA ASP A 650 -8.63 39.52 -14.02
C ASP A 650 -8.82 38.70 -15.31
N VAL A 651 -8.99 37.39 -15.12
CA VAL A 651 -9.27 36.41 -16.18
C VAL A 651 -10.65 35.80 -15.92
N PRO A 652 -11.74 36.41 -16.40
CA PRO A 652 -13.11 36.00 -16.09
C PRO A 652 -13.44 34.55 -16.45
N THR A 653 -12.71 33.97 -17.39
CA THR A 653 -12.85 32.56 -17.80
C THR A 653 -12.38 31.58 -16.72
N ASN A 654 -11.64 32.06 -15.72
CA ASN A 654 -11.00 31.22 -14.69
C ASN A 654 -10.15 30.07 -15.27
N ARG A 655 -9.52 30.27 -16.45
CA ARG A 655 -8.68 29.27 -17.13
C ARG A 655 -7.22 29.66 -17.06
N ILE A 656 -6.36 28.74 -16.61
CA ILE A 656 -4.92 28.97 -16.53
C ILE A 656 -4.30 29.23 -17.91
N ALA A 657 -4.82 28.62 -18.96
CA ALA A 657 -4.40 28.86 -20.34
C ALA A 657 -4.52 30.35 -20.74
N ASP A 658 -5.58 31.02 -20.29
CA ASP A 658 -5.77 32.43 -20.60
C ASP A 658 -4.83 33.32 -19.79
N CYS A 659 -4.51 32.96 -18.56
CA CYS A 659 -3.47 33.63 -17.76
C CYS A 659 -2.09 33.48 -18.40
N ILE A 660 -1.72 32.27 -18.82
CA ILE A 660 -0.46 32.01 -19.54
C ILE A 660 -0.37 32.83 -20.83
N ASN A 661 -1.43 32.87 -21.62
CA ASN A 661 -1.45 33.66 -22.86
C ASN A 661 -1.38 35.18 -22.62
N LYS A 662 -1.77 35.68 -21.43
CA LYS A 662 -1.53 37.07 -21.03
C LYS A 662 -0.07 37.32 -20.69
N CYS A 663 0.59 36.40 -20.00
CA CYS A 663 2.02 36.43 -19.73
C CYS A 663 2.85 36.35 -21.02
N ASP A 664 2.44 35.50 -21.95
CA ASP A 664 3.12 35.25 -23.23
C ASP A 664 3.30 36.55 -24.10
N VAL A 665 2.34 37.46 -24.02
CA VAL A 665 2.36 38.73 -24.75
C VAL A 665 2.95 39.90 -23.93
N LEU A 666 3.23 39.69 -22.64
CA LEU A 666 3.79 40.73 -21.77
C LEU A 666 5.30 40.64 -21.74
N PRO A 667 6.04 41.66 -22.26
CA PRO A 667 7.49 41.65 -22.28
C PRO A 667 8.11 41.44 -20.90
N GLY A 668 8.97 40.43 -20.77
CA GLY A 668 9.65 40.12 -19.52
C GLY A 668 8.88 39.18 -18.58
N CYS A 669 7.68 38.78 -18.92
CA CYS A 669 6.94 37.81 -18.12
C CYS A 669 7.50 36.38 -18.30
N VAL A 670 7.80 35.70 -17.20
CA VAL A 670 8.41 34.35 -17.19
C VAL A 670 7.71 33.39 -16.27
N ASP A 671 6.76 33.86 -15.45
CA ASP A 671 6.04 33.03 -14.48
C ASP A 671 4.65 33.62 -14.19
N ILE A 672 3.71 32.77 -13.81
CA ILE A 672 2.38 33.17 -13.40
C ILE A 672 1.94 32.44 -12.14
N SER A 673 1.14 33.13 -11.32
CA SER A 673 0.32 32.51 -10.29
C SER A 673 -1.12 32.95 -10.47
N MET A 674 -2.08 32.01 -10.42
CA MET A 674 -3.48 32.29 -10.61
C MET A 674 -4.30 31.79 -9.41
N SER A 675 -5.09 32.68 -8.79
CA SER A 675 -6.00 32.38 -7.69
C SER A 675 -7.41 32.83 -8.08
N GLY A 676 -8.34 31.90 -8.20
CA GLY A 676 -9.65 32.20 -8.79
C GLY A 676 -9.51 32.80 -10.20
N THR A 677 -10.05 34.00 -10.42
CA THR A 677 -9.92 34.76 -11.69
C THR A 677 -8.70 35.69 -11.71
N ALA A 678 -8.05 35.94 -10.57
CA ALA A 678 -6.89 36.81 -10.50
C ALA A 678 -5.63 36.10 -11.03
N CYS A 679 -5.01 36.71 -12.06
CA CYS A 679 -3.78 36.23 -12.71
C CYS A 679 -2.65 37.20 -12.37
N TYR A 680 -1.64 36.75 -11.67
CA TYR A 680 -0.42 37.45 -11.29
C TYR A 680 0.69 37.04 -12.24
N MET A 681 1.27 38.00 -12.99
CA MET A 681 2.33 37.78 -13.95
C MET A 681 3.65 38.28 -13.39
N LYS A 682 4.70 37.47 -13.48
CA LYS A 682 5.99 37.71 -12.77
C LYS A 682 7.16 37.81 -13.71
N SER A 683 8.08 38.72 -13.35
CA SER A 683 9.32 38.99 -14.14
C SER A 683 10.47 38.02 -13.82
N VAL A 684 10.39 37.27 -12.73
CA VAL A 684 11.38 36.30 -12.28
C VAL A 684 10.69 35.03 -11.82
N VAL A 685 11.28 33.87 -12.09
CA VAL A 685 10.88 32.60 -11.48
C VAL A 685 11.48 32.54 -10.08
N GLY A 686 10.73 32.95 -9.08
CA GLY A 686 11.17 32.99 -7.68
C GLY A 686 11.22 31.60 -7.02
N ASP A 687 11.53 31.58 -5.72
CA ASP A 687 11.52 30.37 -4.92
C ASP A 687 10.11 29.78 -4.80
N ARG A 688 10.05 28.47 -4.70
CA ARG A 688 8.78 27.76 -4.54
C ARG A 688 8.22 27.96 -3.13
N ILE A 689 7.03 28.50 -3.04
CA ILE A 689 6.24 28.53 -1.81
C ILE A 689 5.05 27.59 -2.04
N VAL A 690 4.95 26.54 -1.24
CA VAL A 690 3.79 25.67 -1.27
C VAL A 690 2.63 26.43 -0.65
N GLN A 691 1.62 26.71 -1.44
CA GLN A 691 0.41 27.38 -0.97
C GLN A 691 -0.83 26.56 -1.33
N SER A 692 -1.96 27.01 -0.81
CA SER A 692 -3.26 26.37 -0.85
C SER A 692 -3.65 25.79 -2.22
N LYS A 693 -4.42 24.74 -2.20
CA LYS A 693 -5.05 24.04 -3.34
C LYS A 693 -5.80 24.95 -4.35
N TYR A 694 -5.87 26.25 -4.11
CA TYR A 694 -6.53 27.23 -4.97
C TYR A 694 -5.58 27.95 -5.92
N ILE A 695 -4.25 27.77 -5.80
CA ILE A 695 -3.28 28.42 -6.66
C ILE A 695 -2.86 27.49 -7.80
N ARG A 696 -2.86 28.04 -9.02
CA ARG A 696 -2.40 27.39 -10.24
C ARG A 696 -1.25 28.23 -10.80
N GLY A 697 -0.04 27.65 -10.87
CA GLY A 697 1.15 28.29 -11.40
C GLY A 697 1.53 27.76 -12.77
N ALA A 698 2.31 28.55 -13.54
CA ALA A 698 3.03 28.07 -14.70
C ALA A 698 4.25 28.93 -14.97
N ARG A 699 5.41 28.28 -15.19
CA ARG A 699 6.66 28.97 -15.49
C ARG A 699 7.14 28.69 -16.90
N LEU A 700 7.74 29.69 -17.53
CA LEU A 700 8.31 29.61 -18.86
C LEU A 700 9.53 28.66 -18.85
N ILE A 701 9.56 27.68 -19.74
CA ILE A 701 10.68 26.74 -19.92
C ILE A 701 11.38 26.90 -21.28
N SER A 702 10.68 27.40 -22.31
CA SER A 702 11.30 27.80 -23.57
C SER A 702 10.57 28.98 -24.19
N LYS A 703 11.34 29.93 -24.79
CA LYS A 703 10.76 31.03 -25.55
C LYS A 703 10.33 30.54 -26.93
N ALA A 704 9.39 31.24 -27.53
CA ALA A 704 9.06 31.03 -28.94
C ALA A 704 10.31 31.22 -29.81
N PRO A 705 10.48 30.46 -30.91
CA PRO A 705 11.53 30.77 -31.89
C PRO A 705 11.37 32.22 -32.35
N SER A 706 12.47 33.00 -32.34
CA SER A 706 12.48 34.33 -32.93
C SER A 706 12.13 34.23 -34.40
N ALA A 707 11.08 34.92 -34.84
CA ALA A 707 10.65 34.99 -36.21
C ALA A 707 11.72 35.65 -37.11
#